data_f1381bac838be664b79284076900440b
#
_entry.id   f1381bac838be664b79284076900440b
#
_cell.length_a   1.000
_cell.length_b   1.000
_cell.length_c   1.000
_cell.angle_alpha   90.00
_cell.angle_beta   90.00
_cell.angle_gamma   90.00
#
_symmetry.space_group_name_H-M   'P 1'
#
loop_
_entity.id
_entity.type
_entity.pdbx_description
1 polymer ?
#
loop_
_entity_poly.entity_id
_entity_poly.type
_entity_poly.pdbx_seq_one_letter_code
_entity_poly.pdbx_strand_id
1 'polypeptide(L)'
;TDSETIENARIMDLNDLQSLVPSLRVNQLQTSTNTNFIIRGFGNGANNAGIESSVGVFVDGVYRSRSAARIGDLPKLDRIEVLRGPQSTLFGKNASAGVISIVTAKPSAEKEGYAELGYGNYNNFTGKAYYTNAIGNDGAAFSLGGGFNMRDGYAEAQPGLSDLNDRNRWNIQGQLSFEPSDKTSVRIIADYSTLDEICCAITNFQNEGAINAVRALGGQTADANDPFAREHFANKDSVNEVDDWGISAQIDHDLGFANLTSITAYRNNDTFFDSDSDFTTLEILETVSTENKIKTFTQELRLTSNSDGPLSWMIGGFLFDENVEANDILKFGADTRSYIDVLAGGPAVLGTIEAANGIASRSFFGNGKISVDELEQNNTTYSLFGTVDFDVTDRLTLTGGLNYTKDDKTVSYSQSTTDPWNGIDLTTAPGPELLALGSIQAAVGDSNNPLYQAFGAAFGPFGLTLDPATFGALATGQFPNPQVQGAFTNGFLTNVENGLISGLQGLQFNPPGLAFPNAVEDGKTNDDKLTWTARAAYEVNDNVNVYASAATGFKSSSWNLSRGSRPFFADGASLAAAGLLPNNYMLGATAATSRNFGTRFAGPEEATVYEIGLKARFDKGAINIALFDQTIEGFQSNIFVGSGFSLVNAGKQSTKGLEIDASLKPNEMMELTFAGTFLDPVYDSFLNGPAPTGSGLNFVDLSGEKPAGIPETSLNIGANFFYPVGDNADGYLRFDWQYESEVQSNEAIFTTTGAQQPFRTVSTFNAATGVKFDNGFAVQIWGRNIFNDEYVSTVFPGVLQTGVIGGYINAPRTYGIKIRKNF
;
A
#
# COMPACT_ATOMS: atom_id res chain seq x y z
N THR A 1 14.40 19.69 1.30
CA THR A 1 13.58 20.45 2.27
C THR A 1 14.35 20.54 3.57
N ASP A 2 14.68 21.73 4.02
CA ASP A 2 15.40 21.99 5.25
C ASP A 2 14.50 21.99 6.50
N SER A 3 15.11 21.99 7.66
CA SER A 3 14.45 21.97 8.97
C SER A 3 13.45 23.13 9.15
N GLU A 4 13.80 24.35 8.70
CA GLU A 4 12.93 25.53 8.85
C GLU A 4 11.66 25.41 8.01
N THR A 5 11.78 24.96 6.77
CA THR A 5 10.64 24.69 5.88
C THR A 5 9.72 23.61 6.45
N ILE A 6 10.31 22.53 6.99
CA ILE A 6 9.58 21.43 7.63
C ILE A 6 8.78 21.95 8.83
N GLU A 7 9.40 22.79 9.67
CA GLU A 7 8.74 23.38 10.86
C GLU A 7 7.63 24.38 10.49
N ASN A 8 7.90 25.29 9.54
CA ASN A 8 6.97 26.32 9.13
C ASN A 8 5.76 25.74 8.36
N ALA A 9 5.98 24.71 7.52
CA ALA A 9 4.91 23.99 6.82
C ALA A 9 4.22 22.96 7.72
N ARG A 10 4.71 22.76 8.96
CA ARG A 10 4.19 21.79 9.91
C ARG A 10 4.12 20.37 9.33
N ILE A 11 5.20 19.93 8.73
CA ILE A 11 5.32 18.51 8.34
C ILE A 11 5.45 17.69 9.61
N MET A 12 4.44 16.90 9.93
CA MET A 12 4.36 16.10 11.16
C MET A 12 4.84 14.66 10.91
N ASP A 13 4.45 14.11 9.79
CA ASP A 13 4.82 12.76 9.32
C ASP A 13 5.10 12.76 7.81
N LEU A 14 5.42 11.60 7.25
CA LEU A 14 5.70 11.49 5.82
C LEU A 14 4.48 11.69 4.92
N ASN A 15 3.25 11.54 5.45
CA ASN A 15 2.04 11.82 4.67
C ASN A 15 1.96 13.32 4.30
N ASP A 16 2.44 14.18 5.20
CA ASP A 16 2.44 15.62 4.99
C ASP A 16 3.42 16.07 3.89
N LEU A 17 4.47 15.26 3.62
CA LEU A 17 5.54 15.63 2.71
C LEU A 17 5.06 15.84 1.27
N GLN A 18 3.99 15.16 0.86
CA GLN A 18 3.36 15.36 -0.45
C GLN A 18 2.89 16.81 -0.68
N SER A 19 2.61 17.56 0.39
CA SER A 19 2.26 18.99 0.28
C SER A 19 3.41 19.89 -0.14
N LEU A 20 4.64 19.39 -0.11
CA LEU A 20 5.85 20.11 -0.54
C LEU A 20 6.47 19.53 -1.82
N VAL A 21 6.20 18.27 -2.15
CA VAL A 21 6.84 17.54 -3.25
C VAL A 21 5.76 16.95 -4.18
N PRO A 22 5.39 17.63 -5.27
CA PRO A 22 4.27 17.22 -6.13
C PRO A 22 4.50 15.90 -6.88
N SER A 23 5.76 15.49 -7.07
CA SER A 23 6.08 14.18 -7.65
C SER A 23 5.94 13.02 -6.67
N LEU A 24 5.83 13.30 -5.37
CA LEU A 24 5.60 12.33 -4.31
C LEU A 24 4.13 12.29 -3.95
N ARG A 25 3.55 11.12 -3.99
CA ARG A 25 2.23 10.84 -3.46
C ARG A 25 2.32 9.83 -2.34
N VAL A 26 1.55 10.05 -1.28
CA VAL A 26 1.46 9.15 -0.13
C VAL A 26 0.02 8.73 0.05
N ASN A 27 -0.23 7.43 -0.02
CA ASN A 27 -1.54 6.84 0.18
C ASN A 27 -1.52 5.96 1.41
N GLN A 28 -2.45 6.18 2.32
CA GLN A 28 -2.72 5.29 3.45
C GLN A 28 -3.94 4.43 3.10
N LEU A 29 -3.79 3.10 3.18
CA LEU A 29 -4.81 2.12 2.83
C LEU A 29 -5.12 1.28 4.06
N GLN A 30 -6.36 0.90 4.31
CA GLN A 30 -6.82 -0.01 5.36
C GLN A 30 -6.37 0.33 6.79
N THR A 31 -5.10 0.57 7.01
CA THR A 31 -4.49 0.81 8.33
C THR A 31 -3.41 1.88 8.23
N SER A 32 -2.99 2.44 9.37
CA SER A 32 -1.86 3.36 9.43
C SER A 32 -0.55 2.72 8.94
N THR A 33 -0.42 1.40 9.06
CA THR A 33 0.77 0.64 8.63
C THR A 33 0.89 0.53 7.12
N ASN A 34 -0.23 0.58 6.41
CA ASN A 34 -0.30 0.36 4.97
C ASN A 34 -0.15 1.68 4.21
N THR A 35 0.95 2.40 4.46
CA THR A 35 1.27 3.66 3.79
C THR A 35 2.17 3.40 2.57
N ASN A 36 1.72 3.79 1.39
CA ASN A 36 2.43 3.62 0.14
C ASN A 36 3.02 4.94 -0.35
N PHE A 37 4.28 4.89 -0.83
CA PHE A 37 4.99 6.02 -1.40
C PHE A 37 5.12 5.82 -2.92
N ILE A 38 4.70 6.81 -3.69
CA ILE A 38 4.69 6.81 -5.15
C ILE A 38 5.47 8.02 -5.63
N ILE A 39 6.48 7.81 -6.48
CA ILE A 39 7.26 8.88 -7.11
C ILE A 39 7.13 8.74 -8.63
N ARG A 40 6.77 9.84 -9.32
CA ARG A 40 6.57 9.87 -10.80
C ARG A 40 5.58 8.81 -11.32
N GLY A 41 4.62 8.41 -10.48
CA GLY A 41 3.65 7.36 -10.81
C GLY A 41 4.09 5.94 -10.54
N PHE A 42 5.25 5.72 -9.91
CA PHE A 42 5.75 4.40 -9.56
C PHE A 42 5.82 4.22 -8.03
N GLY A 43 5.21 3.14 -7.56
CA GLY A 43 5.18 2.73 -6.16
C GLY A 43 4.27 1.53 -5.97
N ASN A 44 4.55 0.71 -4.97
CA ASN A 44 3.81 -0.55 -4.73
C ASN A 44 2.91 -0.42 -3.52
N GLY A 45 1.82 -1.18 -3.55
CA GLY A 45 0.88 -1.29 -2.43
C GLY A 45 1.53 -1.86 -1.18
N ALA A 46 1.24 -1.25 -0.04
CA ALA A 46 1.84 -1.57 1.24
C ALA A 46 1.09 -2.64 2.05
N ASN A 47 -0.03 -3.14 1.54
CA ASN A 47 -0.94 -4.06 2.26
C ASN A 47 -0.51 -5.54 2.18
N ASN A 48 0.76 -5.80 1.97
CA ASN A 48 1.31 -7.15 1.96
C ASN A 48 2.75 -7.12 2.46
N ALA A 49 3.02 -7.81 3.55
CA ALA A 49 4.33 -7.82 4.20
C ALA A 49 5.45 -8.41 3.32
N GLY A 50 5.13 -9.19 2.29
CA GLY A 50 6.11 -9.75 1.35
C GLY A 50 6.53 -8.78 0.25
N ILE A 51 5.84 -7.64 0.10
CA ILE A 51 6.14 -6.66 -0.94
C ILE A 51 7.07 -5.59 -0.38
N GLU A 52 8.22 -5.46 -1.01
CA GLU A 52 9.14 -4.36 -0.75
C GLU A 52 8.75 -3.13 -1.60
N SER A 53 8.97 -1.94 -1.08
CA SER A 53 8.64 -0.70 -1.78
C SER A 53 9.60 -0.43 -2.93
N SER A 54 9.10 0.08 -4.05
CA SER A 54 9.94 0.62 -5.15
C SER A 54 10.54 1.99 -4.80
N VAL A 55 10.02 2.66 -3.75
CA VAL A 55 10.58 3.88 -3.16
C VAL A 55 11.28 3.53 -1.85
N GLY A 56 12.60 3.61 -1.82
CA GLY A 56 13.40 3.36 -0.62
C GLY A 56 13.23 4.49 0.41
N VAL A 57 13.06 4.15 1.69
CA VAL A 57 13.09 5.14 2.78
C VAL A 57 14.26 4.85 3.69
N PHE A 58 15.11 5.86 3.89
CA PHE A 58 16.29 5.78 4.74
C PHE A 58 16.22 6.84 5.84
N VAL A 59 16.55 6.46 7.05
CA VAL A 59 16.70 7.39 8.17
C VAL A 59 18.15 7.29 8.68
N ASP A 60 18.89 8.37 8.59
CA ASP A 60 20.34 8.41 8.92
C ASP A 60 21.14 7.29 8.23
N GLY A 61 20.84 7.01 6.95
CA GLY A 61 21.49 5.95 6.18
C GLY A 61 20.96 4.53 6.45
N VAL A 62 20.09 4.33 7.43
CA VAL A 62 19.48 3.03 7.75
C VAL A 62 18.21 2.81 6.94
N TYR A 63 18.16 1.75 6.16
CA TYR A 63 17.00 1.39 5.36
C TYR A 63 15.82 0.96 6.23
N ARG A 64 14.63 1.48 5.91
CA ARG A 64 13.34 1.13 6.51
C ARG A 64 12.56 0.24 5.55
N SER A 65 12.59 -1.06 5.77
CA SER A 65 12.13 -2.04 4.77
C SER A 65 10.62 -2.02 4.51
N ARG A 66 9.80 -1.69 5.51
CA ARG A 66 8.34 -1.69 5.41
C ARG A 66 7.74 -0.33 5.77
N SER A 67 6.52 -0.09 5.27
CA SER A 67 5.81 1.18 5.48
C SER A 67 5.53 1.47 6.96
N ALA A 68 5.21 0.46 7.74
CA ALA A 68 4.99 0.58 9.18
C ALA A 68 6.17 1.21 9.93
N ALA A 69 7.40 0.86 9.54
CA ALA A 69 8.63 1.41 10.11
C ALA A 69 8.94 2.86 9.65
N ARG A 70 8.06 3.50 8.88
CA ARG A 70 8.29 4.81 8.24
C ARG A 70 7.37 5.91 8.73
N ILE A 71 6.33 5.57 9.49
CA ILE A 71 5.25 6.50 9.88
C ILE A 71 5.49 7.22 11.21
N GLY A 72 6.57 6.93 11.89
CA GLY A 72 6.94 7.58 13.14
C GLY A 72 7.34 9.05 12.93
N ASP A 73 6.93 9.91 13.86
CA ASP A 73 7.39 11.30 13.93
C ASP A 73 8.82 11.38 14.44
N LEU A 74 9.66 12.20 13.81
CA LEU A 74 11.02 12.46 14.28
C LEU A 74 11.10 13.79 15.01
N PRO A 75 11.79 13.88 16.16
CA PRO A 75 11.74 15.07 17.02
C PRO A 75 12.48 16.27 16.41
N LYS A 76 13.66 16.10 15.87
CA LYS A 76 14.44 17.16 15.21
C LYS A 76 15.11 16.62 13.94
N LEU A 77 14.70 17.14 12.81
CA LEU A 77 15.29 16.83 11.52
C LEU A 77 16.32 17.90 11.14
N ASP A 78 17.37 17.49 10.46
CA ASP A 78 18.27 18.37 9.71
C ASP A 78 17.64 18.68 8.34
N ARG A 79 17.26 17.62 7.60
CA ARG A 79 16.63 17.73 6.29
C ARG A 79 15.90 16.46 5.86
N ILE A 80 15.05 16.63 4.85
CA ILE A 80 14.48 15.52 4.08
C ILE A 80 14.82 15.73 2.62
N GLU A 81 15.33 14.70 1.97
CA GLU A 81 15.67 14.66 0.56
C GLU A 81 14.76 13.66 -0.16
N VAL A 82 14.14 14.06 -1.26
CA VAL A 82 13.38 13.18 -2.15
C VAL A 82 14.12 13.08 -3.46
N LEU A 83 14.75 11.92 -3.66
CA LEU A 83 15.52 11.60 -4.87
C LEU A 83 14.61 10.88 -5.85
N ARG A 84 14.41 11.46 -7.01
CA ARG A 84 13.46 11.00 -8.02
C ARG A 84 14.15 10.11 -9.05
N GLY A 85 13.44 9.11 -9.56
CA GLY A 85 13.99 8.11 -10.48
C GLY A 85 14.90 7.08 -9.80
N PRO A 86 15.42 6.10 -10.54
CA PRO A 86 16.23 5.02 -10.00
C PRO A 86 17.47 5.50 -9.25
N GLN A 87 17.67 5.03 -8.03
CA GLN A 87 18.80 5.35 -7.14
C GLN A 87 19.58 4.10 -6.72
N SER A 88 19.37 2.98 -7.39
CA SER A 88 19.95 1.68 -7.00
C SER A 88 21.47 1.68 -6.96
N THR A 89 22.15 2.54 -7.74
CA THR A 89 23.61 2.64 -7.77
C THR A 89 24.21 3.12 -6.44
N LEU A 90 23.50 3.96 -5.69
CA LEU A 90 23.98 4.51 -4.41
C LEU A 90 23.31 3.90 -3.17
N PHE A 91 22.07 3.47 -3.31
CA PHE A 91 21.23 2.98 -2.21
C PHE A 91 20.98 1.47 -2.25
N GLY A 92 21.56 0.77 -3.22
CA GLY A 92 21.40 -0.68 -3.35
C GLY A 92 20.02 -1.08 -3.85
N LYS A 93 19.36 -2.01 -3.14
CA LYS A 93 18.05 -2.54 -3.49
C LYS A 93 16.90 -1.56 -3.24
N ASN A 94 15.74 -1.83 -3.86
CA ASN A 94 14.45 -1.19 -3.55
C ASN A 94 14.44 0.34 -3.72
N ALA A 95 15.17 0.83 -4.69
CA ALA A 95 15.25 2.22 -5.09
C ALA A 95 15.00 2.38 -6.60
N SER A 96 14.11 1.56 -7.17
CA SER A 96 13.79 1.56 -8.62
C SER A 96 12.98 2.79 -9.04
N ALA A 97 12.15 3.35 -8.15
CA ALA A 97 11.34 4.54 -8.41
C ALA A 97 11.91 5.82 -7.79
N GLY A 98 12.63 5.70 -6.68
CA GLY A 98 13.22 6.84 -5.98
C GLY A 98 13.61 6.51 -4.54
N VAL A 99 14.07 7.53 -3.82
CA VAL A 99 14.46 7.43 -2.40
C VAL A 99 13.96 8.64 -1.63
N ILE A 100 13.47 8.40 -0.42
CA ILE A 100 13.23 9.40 0.61
C ILE A 100 14.33 9.23 1.66
N SER A 101 15.22 10.21 1.77
CA SER A 101 16.32 10.23 2.74
C SER A 101 16.02 11.25 3.83
N ILE A 102 15.90 10.77 5.06
CA ILE A 102 15.63 11.56 6.26
C ILE A 102 16.92 11.62 7.07
N VAL A 103 17.37 12.82 7.35
CA VAL A 103 18.57 13.05 8.15
C VAL A 103 18.15 13.77 9.43
N THR A 104 18.44 13.16 10.57
CA THR A 104 18.19 13.77 11.87
C THR A 104 19.36 14.65 12.29
N ALA A 105 19.08 15.68 13.10
CA ALA A 105 20.12 16.55 13.61
C ALA A 105 21.13 15.77 14.44
N LYS A 106 22.43 15.99 14.17
CA LYS A 106 23.51 15.38 14.95
C LYS A 106 23.56 15.99 16.35
N PRO A 107 24.01 15.24 17.36
CA PRO A 107 24.32 15.81 18.66
C PRO A 107 25.33 16.98 18.57
N SER A 108 25.03 18.07 19.27
CA SER A 108 25.90 19.26 19.36
C SER A 108 26.56 19.32 20.72
N ALA A 109 27.80 19.78 20.75
CA ALA A 109 28.49 20.09 21.99
C ALA A 109 27.96 21.39 22.64
N GLU A 110 27.34 22.27 21.88
CA GLU A 110 26.64 23.42 22.40
C GLU A 110 25.31 23.01 23.02
N LYS A 111 25.01 23.60 24.18
CA LYS A 111 23.73 23.38 24.84
C LYS A 111 22.60 24.01 24.05
N GLU A 112 21.76 23.23 23.46
CA GLU A 112 20.54 23.68 22.78
C GLU A 112 19.39 22.68 22.95
N GLY A 113 18.18 23.22 22.83
CA GLY A 113 16.98 22.41 22.91
C GLY A 113 15.70 23.19 22.65
N TYR A 114 14.63 22.47 22.59
CA TYR A 114 13.30 23.07 22.57
C TYR A 114 12.26 22.16 23.25
N ALA A 115 11.19 22.80 23.70
CA ALA A 115 9.95 22.12 24.07
C ALA A 115 8.79 22.79 23.32
N GLU A 116 7.88 21.98 22.82
CA GLU A 116 6.74 22.38 22.00
C GLU A 116 5.48 21.69 22.48
N LEU A 117 4.38 22.43 22.60
CA LEU A 117 3.05 21.91 22.88
C LEU A 117 2.07 22.50 21.87
N GLY A 118 1.14 21.67 21.39
CA GLY A 118 0.09 22.08 20.47
C GLY A 118 -1.26 21.57 20.90
N TYR A 119 -2.29 22.35 20.56
CA TYR A 119 -3.69 21.96 20.73
C TYR A 119 -4.51 22.35 19.49
N GLY A 120 -5.40 21.45 19.06
CA GLY A 120 -6.23 21.66 17.87
C GLY A 120 -7.63 21.08 18.02
N ASN A 121 -8.42 21.22 16.96
CA ASN A 121 -9.73 20.58 16.91
C ASN A 121 -9.61 19.05 16.97
N TYR A 122 -10.73 18.37 17.27
CA TYR A 122 -10.78 16.93 17.61
C TYR A 122 -9.90 16.61 18.83
N ASN A 123 -9.82 17.51 19.81
CA ASN A 123 -8.96 17.38 20.98
C ASN A 123 -7.51 17.00 20.65
N ASN A 124 -7.00 17.47 19.50
CA ASN A 124 -5.64 17.17 19.08
C ASN A 124 -4.63 17.78 20.04
N PHE A 125 -3.93 16.95 20.80
CA PHE A 125 -2.88 17.35 21.72
C PHE A 125 -1.54 16.78 21.25
N THR A 126 -0.58 17.66 20.97
CA THR A 126 0.74 17.29 20.50
C THR A 126 1.82 17.83 21.42
N GLY A 127 2.90 17.09 21.59
CA GLY A 127 4.08 17.56 22.29
C GLY A 127 5.34 17.05 21.63
N LYS A 128 6.39 17.90 21.56
CA LYS A 128 7.71 17.55 21.10
C LYS A 128 8.77 18.21 22.00
N ALA A 129 9.85 17.48 22.27
CA ALA A 129 10.99 18.03 22.97
C ALA A 129 12.28 17.46 22.39
N TYR A 130 13.32 18.28 22.41
CA TYR A 130 14.66 17.89 21.99
C TYR A 130 15.67 18.62 22.88
N TYR A 131 16.75 17.92 23.23
CA TYR A 131 17.86 18.48 23.97
C TYR A 131 19.18 17.87 23.52
N THR A 132 20.20 18.68 23.37
CA THR A 132 21.58 18.24 23.08
C THR A 132 22.58 19.00 23.94
N ASN A 133 23.69 18.37 24.25
CA ASN A 133 24.80 18.99 25.01
C ASN A 133 26.08 18.13 24.91
N ALA A 134 27.20 18.73 25.24
CA ALA A 134 28.45 18.00 25.43
C ALA A 134 28.41 17.01 26.60
N ILE A 135 29.18 15.93 26.48
CA ILE A 135 29.50 14.99 27.56
C ILE A 135 30.97 15.20 27.94
N GLY A 136 31.23 15.82 29.08
CA GLY A 136 32.60 16.15 29.49
C GLY A 136 33.25 17.21 28.60
N ASN A 137 34.58 17.12 28.45
CA ASN A 137 35.37 18.09 27.68
C ASN A 137 36.05 17.46 26.46
N ASP A 138 35.74 16.19 26.13
CA ASP A 138 36.55 15.39 25.20
C ASP A 138 35.84 15.20 23.82
N GLY A 139 35.03 16.18 23.40
CA GLY A 139 34.38 16.16 22.08
C GLY A 139 33.20 15.19 21.97
N ALA A 140 32.73 14.58 23.06
CA ALA A 140 31.54 13.78 23.07
C ALA A 140 30.29 14.64 23.27
N ALA A 141 29.22 14.32 22.56
CA ALA A 141 27.92 14.97 22.69
C ALA A 141 26.77 13.95 22.63
N PHE A 142 25.68 14.29 23.28
CA PHE A 142 24.46 13.49 23.20
C PHE A 142 23.28 14.34 22.77
N SER A 143 22.28 13.70 22.22
CA SER A 143 20.95 14.28 22.06
C SER A 143 19.88 13.30 22.52
N LEU A 144 18.80 13.85 23.02
CA LEU A 144 17.57 13.13 23.38
C LEU A 144 16.40 13.92 22.87
N GLY A 145 15.53 13.26 22.14
CA GLY A 145 14.32 13.87 21.61
C GLY A 145 13.15 12.90 21.64
N GLY A 146 11.94 13.43 21.60
CA GLY A 146 10.74 12.64 21.55
C GLY A 146 9.52 13.49 21.33
N GLY A 147 8.43 12.84 21.05
CA GLY A 147 7.14 13.49 20.82
C GLY A 147 5.96 12.57 21.02
N PHE A 148 4.80 13.17 21.09
CA PHE A 148 3.52 12.47 21.09
C PHE A 148 2.49 13.24 20.27
N ASN A 149 1.50 12.52 19.73
CA ASN A 149 0.38 13.07 18.99
C ASN A 149 -0.87 12.27 19.34
N MET A 150 -1.78 12.91 20.03
CA MET A 150 -3.06 12.36 20.45
C MET A 150 -4.18 13.20 19.85
N ARG A 151 -5.19 12.57 19.28
CA ARG A 151 -6.34 13.25 18.68
C ARG A 151 -7.51 12.28 18.62
N ASP A 152 -8.71 12.76 18.96
CA ASP A 152 -9.95 12.00 18.79
C ASP A 152 -10.20 11.70 17.30
N GLY A 153 -10.97 10.64 17.05
CA GLY A 153 -11.46 10.32 15.73
C GLY A 153 -12.29 11.46 15.12
N TYR A 154 -12.32 11.50 13.79
CA TYR A 154 -13.15 12.45 13.06
C TYR A 154 -14.23 11.78 12.19
N ALA A 155 -14.28 10.47 12.17
CA ALA A 155 -15.33 9.68 11.54
C ALA A 155 -16.21 9.09 12.64
N GLU A 156 -17.48 9.49 12.65
CA GLU A 156 -18.45 9.14 13.69
C GLU A 156 -18.83 7.66 13.57
N ALA A 157 -18.64 6.91 14.65
CA ALA A 157 -19.02 5.51 14.72
C ALA A 157 -20.43 5.31 15.26
N GLN A 158 -20.94 4.08 15.20
CA GLN A 158 -22.21 3.71 15.81
C GLN A 158 -22.16 3.86 17.35
N PRO A 159 -23.31 4.17 18.02
CA PRO A 159 -23.34 4.33 19.45
C PRO A 159 -22.77 3.13 20.21
N GLY A 160 -21.79 3.39 21.05
CA GLY A 160 -21.07 2.38 21.84
C GLY A 160 -19.73 1.97 21.29
N LEU A 161 -19.36 2.44 20.09
CA LEU A 161 -18.04 2.30 19.49
C LEU A 161 -17.28 3.62 19.54
N SER A 162 -15.99 3.55 19.31
CA SER A 162 -15.10 4.69 19.26
C SER A 162 -15.07 5.33 17.88
N ASP A 163 -14.97 6.67 17.80
CA ASP A 163 -14.79 7.37 16.53
C ASP A 163 -13.47 7.00 15.86
N LEU A 164 -13.50 6.80 14.54
CA LEU A 164 -12.36 6.30 13.78
C LEU A 164 -11.47 7.44 13.25
N ASN A 165 -10.27 7.02 12.80
CA ASN A 165 -9.22 7.91 12.34
C ASN A 165 -8.67 8.82 13.44
N ASP A 166 -8.63 8.33 14.66
CA ASP A 166 -7.94 8.96 15.78
C ASP A 166 -6.42 9.02 15.55
N ARG A 167 -5.71 9.53 16.51
CA ARG A 167 -4.24 9.47 16.62
C ARG A 167 -3.87 9.19 18.05
N ASN A 168 -3.03 8.19 18.25
CA ASN A 168 -2.44 7.88 19.53
C ASN A 168 -1.05 7.29 19.30
N ARG A 169 -0.05 8.15 19.21
CA ARG A 169 1.33 7.76 18.90
C ARG A 169 2.34 8.55 19.71
N TRP A 170 3.46 7.93 20.00
CA TRP A 170 4.61 8.60 20.58
C TRP A 170 5.92 7.98 20.13
N ASN A 171 7.00 8.73 20.26
CA ASN A 171 8.34 8.30 19.89
C ASN A 171 9.39 8.88 20.83
N ILE A 172 10.56 8.22 20.87
CA ILE A 172 11.76 8.70 21.54
C ILE A 172 12.98 8.31 20.71
N GLN A 173 13.95 9.20 20.62
CA GLN A 173 15.23 8.94 19.99
C GLN A 173 16.36 9.49 20.86
N GLY A 174 17.39 8.66 21.12
CA GLY A 174 18.64 9.04 21.77
C GLY A 174 19.79 8.89 20.78
N GLN A 175 20.74 9.84 20.83
CA GLN A 175 21.96 9.77 20.04
C GLN A 175 23.17 10.07 20.90
N LEU A 176 24.28 9.42 20.56
CA LEU A 176 25.59 9.67 21.14
C LEU A 176 26.58 9.87 20.00
N SER A 177 27.36 10.97 20.04
CA SER A 177 28.43 11.26 19.09
C SER A 177 29.71 11.49 19.85
N PHE A 178 30.81 10.91 19.38
CA PHE A 178 32.16 11.14 19.97
C PHE A 178 33.25 10.89 18.95
N GLU A 179 34.40 11.51 19.18
CA GLU A 179 35.56 11.44 18.32
C GLU A 179 36.73 10.76 19.07
N PRO A 180 36.90 9.41 18.94
CA PRO A 180 37.97 8.67 19.60
C PRO A 180 39.37 9.15 19.16
N SER A 181 39.47 9.80 18.02
CA SER A 181 40.68 10.45 17.49
C SER A 181 40.30 11.53 16.48
N ASP A 182 41.24 12.39 16.12
CA ASP A 182 41.07 13.44 15.08
C ASP A 182 40.66 12.88 13.69
N LYS A 183 40.79 11.56 13.52
CA LYS A 183 40.47 10.85 12.26
C LYS A 183 39.23 9.98 12.33
N THR A 184 38.65 9.83 13.50
CA THR A 184 37.56 8.90 13.69
C THR A 184 36.42 9.59 14.41
N SER A 185 35.24 9.56 13.80
CA SER A 185 33.98 9.92 14.46
C SER A 185 33.05 8.71 14.56
N VAL A 186 32.34 8.63 15.68
CA VAL A 186 31.34 7.58 15.93
C VAL A 186 30.02 8.21 16.32
N ARG A 187 28.93 7.77 15.70
CA ARG A 187 27.56 8.16 16.05
C ARG A 187 26.74 6.91 16.31
N ILE A 188 26.11 6.84 17.46
CA ILE A 188 25.20 5.76 17.85
C ILE A 188 23.81 6.36 17.97
N ILE A 189 22.81 5.72 17.40
CA ILE A 189 21.41 6.15 17.44
C ILE A 189 20.58 4.97 17.94
N ALA A 190 19.68 5.23 18.89
CA ALA A 190 18.66 4.30 19.32
C ALA A 190 17.32 5.02 19.30
N ASP A 191 16.30 4.37 18.74
CA ASP A 191 14.97 4.92 18.61
C ASP A 191 13.88 3.87 18.93
N TYR A 192 12.74 4.37 19.42
CA TYR A 192 11.51 3.62 19.60
C TYR A 192 10.33 4.49 19.22
N SER A 193 9.37 3.92 18.53
CA SER A 193 8.09 4.55 18.22
C SER A 193 6.96 3.53 18.33
N THR A 194 5.80 3.99 18.78
CA THR A 194 4.60 3.18 18.86
C THR A 194 3.39 3.98 18.41
N LEU A 195 2.40 3.29 17.90
CA LEU A 195 1.05 3.79 17.68
C LEU A 195 0.02 2.72 18.10
N ASP A 196 -1.12 3.20 18.60
CA ASP A 196 -2.29 2.40 18.94
C ASP A 196 -3.52 3.23 18.52
N GLU A 197 -4.05 2.97 17.33
CA GLU A 197 -5.04 3.82 16.64
C GLU A 197 -6.25 3.01 16.19
N ILE A 198 -7.42 3.62 16.21
CA ILE A 198 -8.65 3.09 15.63
C ILE A 198 -8.79 3.64 14.22
N CYS A 199 -8.34 2.88 13.24
CA CYS A 199 -8.25 3.27 11.84
C CYS A 199 -8.63 2.08 10.93
N CYS A 200 -9.11 2.26 9.76
CA CYS A 200 -9.45 3.52 9.09
C CYS A 200 -10.92 3.49 8.71
N ALA A 201 -11.61 4.62 8.88
CA ALA A 201 -13.01 4.75 8.53
C ALA A 201 -13.23 4.56 7.03
N ILE A 202 -14.24 3.78 6.69
CA ILE A 202 -14.65 3.47 5.34
C ILE A 202 -16.05 4.04 5.10
N THR A 203 -16.25 4.59 3.92
CA THR A 203 -17.56 4.99 3.40
C THR A 203 -17.89 4.18 2.15
N ASN A 204 -19.14 4.19 1.73
CA ASN A 204 -19.56 3.52 0.51
C ASN A 204 -19.78 4.54 -0.63
N PHE A 205 -19.38 4.15 -1.83
CA PHE A 205 -19.63 4.87 -3.09
C PHE A 205 -20.66 4.17 -3.97
N GLN A 206 -20.94 2.88 -3.69
CA GLN A 206 -21.98 2.09 -4.33
C GLN A 206 -22.50 1.06 -3.35
N ASN A 207 -23.85 0.92 -3.29
CA ASN A 207 -24.57 -0.01 -2.44
C ASN A 207 -25.54 -0.88 -3.28
N GLU A 208 -25.00 -1.83 -4.04
CA GLU A 208 -25.76 -2.75 -4.89
C GLU A 208 -25.47 -4.22 -4.54
N GLY A 209 -26.17 -5.13 -5.15
CA GLY A 209 -25.91 -6.57 -5.04
C GLY A 209 -26.05 -7.10 -3.61
N ALA A 210 -24.95 -7.58 -3.05
CA ALA A 210 -24.91 -8.27 -1.77
C ALA A 210 -25.36 -7.43 -0.56
N ILE A 211 -25.31 -6.09 -0.66
CA ILE A 211 -25.79 -5.21 0.40
C ILE A 211 -27.30 -5.39 0.70
N ASN A 212 -28.06 -5.89 -0.27
CA ASN A 212 -29.47 -6.19 -0.05
C ASN A 212 -29.67 -7.34 0.94
N ALA A 213 -28.71 -8.26 1.04
CA ALA A 213 -28.75 -9.32 2.07
C ALA A 213 -28.50 -8.73 3.46
N VAL A 214 -27.57 -7.78 3.59
CA VAL A 214 -27.33 -7.03 4.83
C VAL A 214 -28.62 -6.35 5.28
N ARG A 215 -29.25 -5.60 4.39
CA ARG A 215 -30.53 -4.90 4.68
C ARG A 215 -31.68 -5.85 5.03
N ALA A 216 -31.76 -6.98 4.34
CA ALA A 216 -32.80 -7.98 4.61
C ALA A 216 -32.67 -8.60 6.00
N LEU A 217 -31.47 -8.64 6.56
CA LEU A 217 -31.16 -9.10 7.91
C LEU A 217 -31.24 -7.98 8.96
N GLY A 218 -31.59 -6.76 8.55
CA GLY A 218 -31.72 -5.61 9.45
C GLY A 218 -30.39 -4.87 9.73
N GLY A 219 -29.32 -5.22 9.01
CA GLY A 219 -28.04 -4.55 9.08
C GLY A 219 -28.04 -3.18 8.39
N GLN A 220 -27.11 -2.33 8.82
CA GLN A 220 -26.89 -0.99 8.30
C GLN A 220 -25.49 -0.86 7.72
N THR A 221 -25.29 0.10 6.83
CA THR A 221 -24.03 0.44 6.17
C THR A 221 -24.04 1.91 5.76
N ALA A 222 -22.86 2.47 5.44
CA ALA A 222 -22.74 3.85 5.00
C ALA A 222 -23.60 4.16 3.76
N ASP A 223 -24.14 5.40 3.69
CA ASP A 223 -24.97 5.83 2.56
C ASP A 223 -24.08 6.23 1.37
N ALA A 224 -24.18 5.48 0.28
CA ALA A 224 -23.45 5.77 -0.94
C ALA A 224 -23.84 7.09 -1.64
N ASN A 225 -24.97 7.71 -1.24
CA ASN A 225 -25.37 9.03 -1.75
C ASN A 225 -24.74 10.20 -0.99
N ASP A 226 -24.16 9.92 0.21
CA ASP A 226 -23.43 10.91 1.00
C ASP A 226 -22.11 10.33 1.56
N PRO A 227 -21.16 10.01 0.69
CA PRO A 227 -19.92 9.35 1.08
C PRO A 227 -19.02 10.23 1.98
N PHE A 228 -19.28 11.54 2.05
CA PHE A 228 -18.52 12.47 2.87
C PHE A 228 -19.18 12.82 4.21
N ALA A 229 -20.28 12.17 4.58
CA ALA A 229 -20.91 12.30 5.90
C ALA A 229 -19.98 11.95 7.06
N ARG A 230 -18.91 11.16 6.77
CA ARG A 230 -17.95 10.65 7.77
C ARG A 230 -18.60 9.77 8.84
N GLU A 231 -19.65 9.06 8.46
CA GLU A 231 -20.29 8.03 9.27
C GLU A 231 -19.68 6.68 8.95
N HIS A 232 -19.30 5.93 9.98
CA HIS A 232 -18.77 4.59 9.87
C HIS A 232 -19.69 3.58 10.53
N PHE A 233 -19.95 2.47 9.83
CA PHE A 233 -20.79 1.39 10.32
C PHE A 233 -19.95 0.15 10.60
N ALA A 234 -20.02 -0.33 11.83
CA ALA A 234 -19.28 -1.49 12.33
C ALA A 234 -20.04 -2.14 13.49
N ASN A 235 -19.63 -3.33 13.89
CA ASN A 235 -20.13 -4.00 15.09
C ASN A 235 -19.06 -4.06 16.22
N LYS A 236 -17.80 -3.71 15.92
CA LYS A 236 -16.68 -3.65 16.86
C LYS A 236 -15.70 -2.53 16.54
N ASP A 237 -14.92 -2.10 17.50
CA ASP A 237 -13.77 -1.23 17.27
C ASP A 237 -12.65 -1.97 16.52
N SER A 238 -12.03 -1.31 15.56
CA SER A 238 -10.82 -1.79 14.92
C SER A 238 -9.60 -1.57 15.80
N VAL A 239 -8.61 -2.45 15.68
CA VAL A 239 -7.32 -2.35 16.37
C VAL A 239 -6.21 -2.16 15.35
N ASN A 240 -5.30 -1.23 15.58
CA ASN A 240 -4.15 -1.00 14.72
C ASN A 240 -2.95 -0.56 15.58
N GLU A 241 -2.07 -1.50 15.87
CA GLU A 241 -0.92 -1.33 16.74
C GLU A 241 0.39 -1.50 15.96
N VAL A 242 1.36 -0.65 16.25
CA VAL A 242 2.73 -0.76 15.72
C VAL A 242 3.72 -0.46 16.81
N ASP A 243 4.71 -1.34 16.95
CA ASP A 243 5.92 -1.10 17.72
C ASP A 243 7.13 -1.20 16.80
N ASP A 244 7.91 -0.12 16.68
CA ASP A 244 9.12 -0.06 15.89
C ASP A 244 10.29 0.44 16.74
N TRP A 245 11.39 -0.32 16.80
CA TRP A 245 12.59 0.11 17.50
C TRP A 245 13.85 -0.33 16.77
N GLY A 246 14.93 0.38 17.02
CA GLY A 246 16.21 0.00 16.47
C GLY A 246 17.38 0.68 17.11
N ILE A 247 18.54 0.15 16.77
CA ILE A 247 19.83 0.71 17.10
C ILE A 247 20.73 0.72 15.87
N SER A 248 21.46 1.79 15.69
CA SER A 248 22.47 1.90 14.63
C SER A 248 23.75 2.54 15.13
N ALA A 249 24.86 2.20 14.49
CA ALA A 249 26.16 2.78 14.72
C ALA A 249 26.77 3.19 13.38
N GLN A 250 27.14 4.45 13.24
CA GLN A 250 27.92 4.98 12.13
C GLN A 250 29.33 5.27 12.62
N ILE A 251 30.32 4.80 11.89
CA ILE A 251 31.75 5.06 12.12
C ILE A 251 32.31 5.65 10.84
N ASP A 252 32.85 6.85 10.92
CA ASP A 252 33.61 7.49 9.85
C ASP A 252 35.10 7.58 10.26
N HIS A 253 35.98 7.13 9.34
CA HIS A 253 37.43 7.10 9.60
C HIS A 253 38.21 7.64 8.40
N ASP A 254 39.00 8.67 8.63
CA ASP A 254 39.91 9.24 7.63
C ASP A 254 41.19 8.39 7.49
N LEU A 255 41.32 7.70 6.37
CA LEU A 255 42.49 6.93 5.96
C LEU A 255 43.58 7.81 5.29
N GLY A 256 43.33 9.12 5.11
CA GLY A 256 44.17 10.07 4.40
C GLY A 256 43.87 10.13 2.90
N PHE A 257 43.90 9.01 2.20
CA PHE A 257 43.57 8.93 0.77
C PHE A 257 42.08 8.74 0.50
N ALA A 258 41.33 8.29 1.51
CA ALA A 258 39.90 8.03 1.44
C ALA A 258 39.24 8.09 2.82
N ASN A 259 37.96 8.37 2.88
CA ASN A 259 37.14 8.23 4.07
C ASN A 259 36.42 6.89 4.05
N LEU A 260 36.57 6.10 5.12
CA LEU A 260 35.80 4.88 5.37
C LEU A 260 34.57 5.24 6.20
N THR A 261 33.40 4.92 5.69
CA THR A 261 32.13 4.98 6.44
C THR A 261 31.61 3.55 6.65
N SER A 262 31.27 3.21 7.89
CA SER A 262 30.58 1.97 8.26
C SER A 262 29.25 2.31 8.93
N ILE A 263 28.13 1.74 8.46
CA ILE A 263 26.81 1.87 9.08
C ILE A 263 26.29 0.48 9.38
N THR A 264 26.13 0.16 10.66
CA THR A 264 25.57 -1.09 11.15
C THR A 264 24.25 -0.80 11.84
N ALA A 265 23.19 -1.53 11.51
CA ALA A 265 21.91 -1.34 12.18
C ALA A 265 21.16 -2.66 12.39
N TYR A 266 20.41 -2.71 13.48
CA TYR A 266 19.42 -3.73 13.77
C TYR A 266 18.08 -3.07 14.09
N ARG A 267 16.99 -3.61 13.53
CA ARG A 267 15.65 -3.11 13.76
C ARG A 267 14.67 -4.24 14.01
N ASN A 268 13.63 -3.94 14.76
CA ASN A 268 12.46 -4.78 14.95
C ASN A 268 11.21 -3.94 14.71
N ASN A 269 10.27 -4.46 13.95
CA ASN A 269 8.97 -3.84 13.68
C ASN A 269 7.88 -4.88 13.86
N ASP A 270 7.04 -4.69 14.86
CA ASP A 270 5.90 -5.54 15.17
C ASP A 270 4.62 -4.78 14.86
N THR A 271 3.70 -5.40 14.12
CA THR A 271 2.41 -4.80 13.78
C THR A 271 1.28 -5.76 14.06
N PHE A 272 0.20 -5.26 14.62
CA PHE A 272 -1.06 -5.99 14.78
C PHE A 272 -2.22 -5.13 14.26
N PHE A 273 -3.06 -5.77 13.49
CA PHE A 273 -4.27 -5.17 12.93
C PHE A 273 -5.42 -6.16 13.08
N ASP A 274 -6.57 -5.69 13.53
CA ASP A 274 -7.86 -6.40 13.48
C ASP A 274 -8.97 -5.40 13.15
N SER A 275 -9.80 -5.70 12.17
CA SER A 275 -10.88 -4.80 11.78
C SER A 275 -12.19 -5.54 11.58
N ASP A 276 -13.29 -4.79 11.77
CA ASP A 276 -14.57 -5.14 11.18
C ASP A 276 -14.49 -4.85 9.67
N SER A 277 -14.11 -5.88 8.91
CA SER A 277 -13.84 -5.75 7.48
C SER A 277 -15.09 -5.87 6.61
N ASP A 278 -16.26 -6.16 7.16
CA ASP A 278 -17.50 -6.15 6.40
C ASP A 278 -18.21 -4.78 6.39
N PHE A 279 -17.78 -3.85 7.27
CA PHE A 279 -18.25 -2.46 7.33
C PHE A 279 -19.75 -2.32 7.41
N THR A 280 -20.39 -3.20 8.20
CA THR A 280 -21.83 -3.21 8.48
C THR A 280 -22.09 -3.37 9.97
N THR A 281 -23.31 -3.20 10.39
CA THR A 281 -23.70 -3.47 11.78
C THR A 281 -23.98 -4.95 12.08
N LEU A 282 -23.88 -5.83 11.10
CA LEU A 282 -23.97 -7.29 11.28
C LEU A 282 -22.60 -7.85 11.62
N GLU A 283 -22.56 -8.92 12.41
CA GLU A 283 -21.34 -9.67 12.68
C GLU A 283 -21.12 -10.75 11.60
N ILE A 284 -20.81 -10.30 10.36
CA ILE A 284 -20.47 -11.22 9.26
C ILE A 284 -19.04 -11.73 9.44
N LEU A 285 -18.09 -10.85 9.72
CA LEU A 285 -16.70 -11.19 9.98
C LEU A 285 -16.33 -10.78 11.41
N GLU A 286 -16.23 -11.77 12.32
CA GLU A 286 -15.86 -11.52 13.72
C GLU A 286 -14.41 -11.02 13.84
N THR A 287 -13.50 -11.61 13.05
CA THR A 287 -12.07 -11.22 13.03
C THR A 287 -11.52 -11.28 11.63
N VAL A 288 -10.85 -10.20 11.22
CA VAL A 288 -9.94 -10.14 10.09
C VAL A 288 -8.67 -9.48 10.58
N SER A 289 -7.75 -10.29 11.07
CA SER A 289 -6.53 -9.79 11.66
C SER A 289 -5.29 -10.23 10.91
N THR A 290 -4.27 -9.39 10.99
CA THR A 290 -2.91 -9.64 10.50
C THR A 290 -1.93 -9.23 11.57
N GLU A 291 -1.04 -10.13 11.96
CA GLU A 291 0.12 -9.87 12.78
C GLU A 291 1.38 -10.02 11.93
N ASN A 292 2.27 -9.01 11.91
CA ASN A 292 3.57 -9.13 11.28
C ASN A 292 4.67 -8.85 12.29
N LYS A 293 5.74 -9.67 12.24
CA LYS A 293 6.97 -9.48 13.01
C LYS A 293 8.14 -9.45 12.04
N ILE A 294 8.86 -8.34 12.02
CA ILE A 294 9.90 -8.07 11.04
C ILE A 294 11.19 -7.71 11.76
N LYS A 295 12.23 -8.49 11.55
CA LYS A 295 13.56 -8.27 12.11
C LYS A 295 14.54 -8.04 10.97
N THR A 296 15.25 -6.92 11.01
CA THR A 296 16.15 -6.49 9.93
C THR A 296 17.52 -6.18 10.48
N PHE A 297 18.55 -6.74 9.88
CA PHE A 297 19.95 -6.37 10.07
C PHE A 297 20.51 -5.77 8.80
N THR A 298 21.24 -4.67 8.90
CA THR A 298 21.92 -4.04 7.76
C THR A 298 23.36 -3.68 8.11
N GLN A 299 24.25 -3.84 7.14
CA GLN A 299 25.63 -3.39 7.19
C GLN A 299 26.01 -2.73 5.89
N GLU A 300 26.44 -1.47 5.95
CA GLU A 300 27.06 -0.76 4.84
C GLU A 300 28.52 -0.48 5.16
N LEU A 301 29.39 -0.70 4.17
CA LEU A 301 30.78 -0.24 4.20
C LEU A 301 31.04 0.57 2.94
N ARG A 302 31.57 1.78 3.07
CA ARG A 302 31.80 2.69 1.97
C ARG A 302 33.15 3.38 2.10
N LEU A 303 33.91 3.41 1.00
CA LEU A 303 35.13 4.19 0.85
C LEU A 303 34.86 5.32 -0.15
N THR A 304 35.13 6.56 0.25
CA THR A 304 35.01 7.75 -0.62
C THR A 304 36.38 8.42 -0.72
N SER A 305 36.85 8.71 -1.93
CA SER A 305 38.15 9.33 -2.17
C SER A 305 38.27 10.72 -1.52
N ASN A 306 39.45 11.05 -1.00
CA ASN A 306 39.81 12.38 -0.53
C ASN A 306 40.74 13.12 -1.54
N SER A 307 40.49 12.93 -2.86
CA SER A 307 41.31 13.50 -3.92
C SER A 307 40.91 14.94 -4.23
N ASP A 308 41.84 15.86 -4.29
CA ASP A 308 41.68 17.21 -4.84
C ASP A 308 41.86 17.23 -6.39
N GLY A 309 42.08 16.07 -6.98
CA GLY A 309 42.26 15.92 -8.44
C GLY A 309 40.96 15.84 -9.22
N PRO A 310 41.03 15.73 -10.56
CA PRO A 310 39.86 15.66 -11.40
C PRO A 310 39.07 14.34 -11.28
N LEU A 311 39.56 13.38 -10.50
CA LEU A 311 38.93 12.06 -10.31
C LEU A 311 38.50 11.89 -8.86
N SER A 312 37.18 11.81 -8.66
CA SER A 312 36.58 11.41 -7.39
C SER A 312 35.93 10.05 -7.55
N TRP A 313 35.99 9.21 -6.54
CA TRP A 313 35.38 7.87 -6.59
C TRP A 313 34.81 7.47 -5.23
N MET A 314 33.84 6.61 -5.31
CA MET A 314 33.28 5.91 -4.15
C MET A 314 33.10 4.44 -4.51
N ILE A 315 33.41 3.54 -3.56
CA ILE A 315 33.11 2.12 -3.65
C ILE A 315 32.51 1.66 -2.33
N GLY A 316 31.53 0.78 -2.37
CA GLY A 316 30.89 0.25 -1.15
C GLY A 316 30.26 -1.10 -1.33
N GLY A 317 29.92 -1.70 -0.20
CA GLY A 317 29.17 -2.94 -0.11
C GLY A 317 28.04 -2.79 0.90
N PHE A 318 26.92 -3.44 0.62
CA PHE A 318 25.74 -3.44 1.48
C PHE A 318 25.27 -4.89 1.70
N LEU A 319 25.01 -5.22 2.96
CA LEU A 319 24.36 -6.46 3.39
C LEU A 319 23.03 -6.11 4.03
N PHE A 320 22.00 -6.84 3.64
CA PHE A 320 20.67 -6.79 4.23
C PHE A 320 20.22 -8.22 4.55
N ASP A 321 19.79 -8.44 5.77
CA ASP A 321 19.23 -9.70 6.24
C ASP A 321 17.92 -9.43 6.98
N GLU A 322 16.83 -10.08 6.55
CA GLU A 322 15.49 -9.81 7.06
C GLU A 322 14.70 -11.11 7.24
N ASN A 323 14.07 -11.24 8.39
CA ASN A 323 13.03 -12.24 8.66
C ASN A 323 11.69 -11.54 8.81
N VAL A 324 10.67 -12.04 8.11
CA VAL A 324 9.27 -11.60 8.16
C VAL A 324 8.42 -12.79 8.55
N GLU A 325 7.72 -12.70 9.66
CA GLU A 325 6.67 -13.61 10.07
C GLU A 325 5.32 -12.90 9.90
N ALA A 326 4.37 -13.49 9.16
CA ALA A 326 3.03 -12.97 8.95
C ALA A 326 2.00 -14.03 9.35
N ASN A 327 1.01 -13.63 10.15
CA ASN A 327 -0.08 -14.49 10.62
C ASN A 327 -1.41 -13.81 10.35
N ASP A 328 -2.18 -14.36 9.40
CA ASP A 328 -3.50 -13.85 9.00
C ASP A 328 -4.61 -14.74 9.59
N ILE A 329 -5.59 -14.12 10.24
CA ILE A 329 -6.77 -14.81 10.77
C ILE A 329 -8.02 -14.26 10.10
N LEU A 330 -8.87 -15.17 9.63
CA LEU A 330 -10.24 -14.90 9.23
C LEU A 330 -11.17 -15.75 10.10
N LYS A 331 -12.08 -15.09 10.82
CA LYS A 331 -13.08 -15.76 11.65
C LYS A 331 -14.47 -15.28 11.32
N PHE A 332 -15.38 -16.20 11.11
CA PHE A 332 -16.78 -15.92 10.80
C PHE A 332 -17.57 -15.56 12.05
N GLY A 333 -18.43 -14.58 11.95
CA GLY A 333 -19.29 -14.06 12.98
C GLY A 333 -20.66 -14.77 13.06
N ALA A 334 -21.49 -14.29 13.98
CA ALA A 334 -22.81 -14.88 14.26
C ALA A 334 -23.78 -14.76 13.07
N ASP A 335 -23.65 -13.70 12.25
CA ASP A 335 -24.55 -13.42 11.14
C ASP A 335 -24.04 -13.99 9.81
N THR A 336 -22.79 -14.51 9.72
CA THR A 336 -22.20 -15.03 8.46
C THR A 336 -23.11 -16.04 7.79
N ARG A 337 -23.53 -17.08 8.52
CA ARG A 337 -24.36 -18.12 7.93
C ARG A 337 -25.69 -17.56 7.41
N SER A 338 -26.34 -16.66 8.12
CA SER A 338 -27.60 -16.06 7.71
C SER A 338 -27.43 -15.19 6.47
N TYR A 339 -26.33 -14.42 6.43
CA TYR A 339 -25.95 -13.60 5.27
C TYR A 339 -25.71 -14.46 4.02
N ILE A 340 -24.91 -15.52 4.14
CA ILE A 340 -24.64 -16.45 3.03
C ILE A 340 -25.90 -17.21 2.62
N ASP A 341 -26.76 -17.61 3.56
CA ASP A 341 -28.04 -18.24 3.23
C ASP A 341 -28.92 -17.35 2.33
N VAL A 342 -28.95 -16.02 2.60
CA VAL A 342 -29.69 -15.06 1.73
C VAL A 342 -29.02 -14.97 0.36
N LEU A 343 -27.72 -14.89 0.26
CA LEU A 343 -26.99 -14.85 -1.01
C LEU A 343 -27.14 -16.13 -1.82
N ALA A 344 -27.23 -17.27 -1.16
CA ALA A 344 -27.44 -18.57 -1.79
C ALA A 344 -28.89 -18.82 -2.25
N GLY A 345 -29.81 -17.91 -1.93
CA GLY A 345 -31.25 -18.05 -2.29
C GLY A 345 -32.10 -18.76 -1.21
N GLY A 346 -31.55 -18.90 0.01
CA GLY A 346 -32.27 -19.39 1.19
C GLY A 346 -31.52 -20.51 1.93
N PRO A 347 -31.89 -20.75 3.20
CA PRO A 347 -31.17 -21.67 4.09
C PRO A 347 -31.23 -23.14 3.65
N ALA A 348 -32.21 -23.50 2.81
CA ALA A 348 -32.33 -24.83 2.27
C ALA A 348 -31.20 -25.22 1.31
N VAL A 349 -30.59 -24.25 0.64
CA VAL A 349 -29.55 -24.49 -0.37
C VAL A 349 -28.33 -25.14 0.28
N LEU A 350 -27.71 -24.42 1.21
CA LEU A 350 -26.54 -24.93 1.94
C LEU A 350 -26.90 -26.13 2.82
N GLY A 351 -28.09 -26.11 3.44
CA GLY A 351 -28.59 -27.24 4.25
C GLY A 351 -28.75 -28.55 3.46
N THR A 352 -29.14 -28.47 2.18
CA THR A 352 -29.20 -29.65 1.30
C THR A 352 -27.82 -30.22 1.04
N ILE A 353 -26.81 -29.34 0.77
CA ILE A 353 -25.45 -29.79 0.53
C ILE A 353 -24.82 -30.36 1.81
N GLU A 354 -25.06 -29.74 2.98
CA GLU A 354 -24.61 -30.25 4.28
C GLU A 354 -25.16 -31.67 4.51
N ALA A 355 -26.49 -31.84 4.37
CA ALA A 355 -27.15 -33.11 4.60
C ALA A 355 -26.70 -34.20 3.59
N ALA A 356 -26.56 -33.86 2.32
CA ALA A 356 -26.14 -34.78 1.27
C ALA A 356 -24.67 -35.27 1.49
N ASN A 357 -23.83 -34.45 2.11
CA ASN A 357 -22.45 -34.80 2.42
C ASN A 357 -22.26 -35.35 3.87
N GLY A 358 -23.32 -35.55 4.61
CA GLY A 358 -23.28 -36.06 5.98
C GLY A 358 -22.67 -35.04 6.98
N ILE A 359 -22.70 -33.75 6.64
CA ILE A 359 -22.21 -32.67 7.46
C ILE A 359 -23.37 -32.16 8.34
N ALA A 360 -23.05 -31.83 9.59
CA ALA A 360 -24.05 -31.29 10.52
C ALA A 360 -24.64 -29.97 9.98
N SER A 361 -25.95 -29.78 10.22
CA SER A 361 -26.66 -28.56 9.80
C SER A 361 -25.99 -27.29 10.34
N ARG A 362 -25.90 -26.26 9.49
CA ARG A 362 -25.25 -24.96 9.78
C ARG A 362 -23.76 -25.06 10.13
N SER A 363 -23.07 -26.08 9.60
CA SER A 363 -21.62 -26.22 9.75
C SER A 363 -20.84 -25.36 8.75
N PHE A 364 -21.40 -25.11 7.56
CA PHE A 364 -20.83 -24.17 6.61
C PHE A 364 -21.02 -22.73 7.09
N PHE A 365 -19.98 -21.95 7.03
CA PHE A 365 -19.99 -20.55 7.50
C PHE A 365 -20.53 -20.38 8.92
N GLY A 366 -20.31 -21.38 9.75
CA GLY A 366 -20.80 -21.38 11.14
C GLY A 366 -20.06 -20.34 11.98
N ASN A 367 -20.76 -19.76 12.96
CA ASN A 367 -20.17 -18.86 13.93
C ASN A 367 -18.91 -19.46 14.57
N GLY A 368 -17.84 -18.68 14.62
CA GLY A 368 -16.55 -19.07 15.19
C GLY A 368 -15.71 -19.97 14.27
N LYS A 369 -16.16 -20.29 13.05
CA LYS A 369 -15.31 -20.98 12.06
C LYS A 369 -14.16 -20.07 11.67
N ILE A 370 -12.94 -20.63 11.66
CA ILE A 370 -11.70 -19.89 11.53
C ILE A 370 -10.84 -20.46 10.42
N SER A 371 -10.13 -19.57 9.72
CA SER A 371 -8.99 -19.87 8.86
C SER A 371 -7.78 -19.11 9.40
N VAL A 372 -6.66 -19.80 9.51
CA VAL A 372 -5.38 -19.24 9.94
C VAL A 372 -4.36 -19.51 8.86
N ASP A 373 -3.70 -18.47 8.39
CA ASP A 373 -2.63 -18.51 7.39
C ASP A 373 -1.34 -18.06 8.05
N GLU A 374 -0.35 -18.95 8.08
CA GLU A 374 0.98 -18.69 8.64
C GLU A 374 1.99 -18.62 7.50
N LEU A 375 2.73 -17.52 7.43
CA LEU A 375 3.72 -17.24 6.40
C LEU A 375 5.03 -16.77 7.03
N GLU A 376 6.14 -17.24 6.50
CA GLU A 376 7.47 -16.80 6.91
C GLU A 376 8.31 -16.54 5.66
N GLN A 377 9.05 -15.43 5.67
CA GLN A 377 10.02 -15.09 4.63
C GLN A 377 11.36 -14.74 5.26
N ASN A 378 12.39 -15.40 4.79
CA ASN A 378 13.78 -15.01 5.05
C ASN A 378 14.39 -14.44 3.77
N ASN A 379 14.98 -13.25 3.87
CA ASN A 379 15.59 -12.53 2.75
C ASN A 379 17.01 -12.11 3.08
N THR A 380 17.97 -12.51 2.26
CA THR A 380 19.36 -12.03 2.37
C THR A 380 19.79 -11.38 1.05
N THR A 381 20.23 -10.11 1.13
CA THR A 381 20.66 -9.34 -0.04
C THR A 381 22.10 -8.86 0.13
N TYR A 382 22.87 -8.98 -0.93
CA TYR A 382 24.23 -8.43 -1.04
C TYR A 382 24.28 -7.46 -2.20
N SER A 383 24.88 -6.28 -1.98
CA SER A 383 25.17 -5.34 -3.06
C SER A 383 26.62 -4.91 -3.02
N LEU A 384 27.22 -4.78 -4.20
CA LEU A 384 28.54 -4.17 -4.39
C LEU A 384 28.38 -3.02 -5.39
N PHE A 385 28.74 -1.83 -4.99
CA PHE A 385 28.51 -0.63 -5.78
C PHE A 385 29.73 0.28 -5.84
N GLY A 386 29.78 1.11 -6.87
CA GLY A 386 30.79 2.15 -6.97
C GLY A 386 30.41 3.21 -7.98
N THR A 387 30.91 4.41 -7.76
CA THR A 387 30.74 5.57 -8.66
C THR A 387 32.08 6.26 -8.88
N VAL A 388 32.22 6.85 -10.04
CA VAL A 388 33.38 7.66 -10.43
C VAL A 388 32.86 8.96 -11.03
N ASP A 389 33.35 10.08 -10.53
CA ASP A 389 33.17 11.39 -11.13
C ASP A 389 34.51 11.83 -11.72
N PHE A 390 34.50 12.27 -12.97
CA PHE A 390 35.66 12.73 -13.71
C PHE A 390 35.42 14.12 -14.27
N ASP A 391 36.16 15.11 -13.78
CA ASP A 391 36.16 16.48 -14.29
C ASP A 391 37.03 16.54 -15.55
N VAL A 392 36.35 16.42 -16.71
CA VAL A 392 36.99 16.50 -18.05
C VAL A 392 37.57 17.90 -18.28
N THR A 393 36.88 18.88 -17.77
CA THR A 393 37.28 20.29 -17.73
C THR A 393 36.76 20.91 -16.44
N ASP A 394 37.18 22.15 -16.10
CA ASP A 394 36.65 22.90 -14.94
C ASP A 394 35.10 23.05 -14.98
N ARG A 395 34.43 22.72 -16.09
CA ARG A 395 32.98 22.91 -16.28
C ARG A 395 32.24 21.66 -16.71
N LEU A 396 32.92 20.59 -17.09
CA LEU A 396 32.29 19.35 -17.54
C LEU A 396 32.71 18.21 -16.63
N THR A 397 31.74 17.69 -15.90
CA THR A 397 31.88 16.47 -15.08
C THR A 397 31.13 15.32 -15.72
N LEU A 398 31.77 14.17 -15.85
CA LEU A 398 31.18 12.90 -16.24
C LEU A 398 31.10 12.00 -15.01
N THR A 399 29.91 11.48 -14.74
CA THR A 399 29.67 10.48 -13.69
C THR A 399 29.36 9.12 -14.28
N GLY A 400 30.00 8.07 -13.81
CA GLY A 400 29.68 6.69 -14.10
C GLY A 400 29.51 5.88 -12.81
N GLY A 401 28.49 5.05 -12.71
CA GLY A 401 28.27 4.22 -11.55
C GLY A 401 27.76 2.83 -11.93
N LEU A 402 28.11 1.84 -11.10
CA LEU A 402 27.68 0.45 -11.22
C LEU A 402 27.25 -0.08 -9.86
N ASN A 403 26.22 -0.94 -9.84
CA ASN A 403 25.86 -1.72 -8.66
C ASN A 403 25.42 -3.12 -9.09
N TYR A 404 26.04 -4.13 -8.49
CA TYR A 404 25.59 -5.51 -8.59
C TYR A 404 24.86 -5.88 -7.31
N THR A 405 23.61 -6.30 -7.43
CA THR A 405 22.78 -6.76 -6.32
C THR A 405 22.41 -8.23 -6.54
N LYS A 406 22.51 -9.03 -5.49
CA LYS A 406 21.97 -10.37 -5.40
C LYS A 406 21.01 -10.48 -4.22
N ASP A 407 19.81 -11.03 -4.45
CA ASP A 407 18.73 -11.15 -3.48
C ASP A 407 18.22 -12.59 -3.46
N ASP A 408 18.34 -13.24 -2.31
CA ASP A 408 17.95 -14.63 -2.10
C ASP A 408 16.80 -14.65 -1.06
N LYS A 409 15.63 -15.16 -1.46
CA LYS A 409 14.46 -15.30 -0.58
C LYS A 409 14.07 -16.77 -0.43
N THR A 410 13.71 -17.14 0.80
CA THR A 410 13.01 -18.39 1.11
C THR A 410 11.73 -18.10 1.83
N VAL A 411 10.64 -18.72 1.38
CA VAL A 411 9.29 -18.44 1.90
C VAL A 411 8.58 -19.75 2.19
N SER A 412 7.86 -19.80 3.30
CA SER A 412 6.96 -20.88 3.66
C SER A 412 5.55 -20.39 3.89
N TYR A 413 4.57 -21.22 3.63
CA TYR A 413 3.16 -20.96 3.84
C TYR A 413 2.44 -22.21 4.31
N SER A 414 1.61 -22.06 5.32
CA SER A 414 0.64 -23.06 5.74
C SER A 414 -0.73 -22.43 6.00
N GLN A 415 -1.78 -23.21 5.81
CA GLN A 415 -3.14 -22.80 6.14
C GLN A 415 -3.83 -23.90 6.93
N SER A 416 -4.57 -23.50 7.96
CA SER A 416 -5.54 -24.36 8.65
C SER A 416 -6.93 -23.71 8.59
N THR A 417 -7.97 -24.52 8.39
CA THR A 417 -9.36 -24.05 8.40
C THR A 417 -10.27 -25.03 9.11
N THR A 418 -11.25 -24.49 9.84
CA THR A 418 -12.28 -25.29 10.51
C THR A 418 -13.62 -25.30 9.76
N ASP A 419 -13.75 -24.48 8.68
CA ASP A 419 -14.95 -24.47 7.85
C ASP A 419 -14.86 -25.56 6.77
N PRO A 420 -15.76 -26.57 6.78
CA PRO A 420 -15.74 -27.62 5.78
C PRO A 420 -16.17 -27.16 4.38
N TRP A 421 -16.81 -26.00 4.20
CA TRP A 421 -17.27 -25.49 2.92
C TRP A 421 -16.16 -25.34 1.89
N ASN A 422 -15.02 -24.84 2.32
CA ASN A 422 -13.87 -24.62 1.45
C ASN A 422 -13.30 -25.90 0.82
N GLY A 423 -13.47 -27.04 1.48
CA GLY A 423 -13.04 -28.34 1.01
C GLY A 423 -14.05 -29.11 0.17
N ILE A 424 -15.28 -28.60 -0.03
CA ILE A 424 -16.30 -29.27 -0.81
C ILE A 424 -16.04 -29.10 -2.30
N ASP A 425 -15.89 -30.23 -3.02
CA ASP A 425 -15.91 -30.22 -4.49
C ASP A 425 -17.36 -30.24 -4.99
N LEU A 426 -17.85 -29.08 -5.34
CA LEU A 426 -19.24 -28.89 -5.81
C LEU A 426 -19.54 -29.59 -7.15
N THR A 427 -18.49 -29.98 -7.89
CA THR A 427 -18.68 -30.69 -9.19
C THR A 427 -18.90 -32.18 -9.01
N THR A 428 -18.48 -32.74 -7.87
CA THR A 428 -18.62 -34.18 -7.58
C THR A 428 -19.38 -34.46 -6.28
N ALA A 429 -19.56 -33.44 -5.44
CA ALA A 429 -20.28 -33.54 -4.18
C ALA A 429 -21.77 -33.80 -4.43
N PRO A 430 -22.41 -34.69 -3.66
CA PRO A 430 -23.85 -34.79 -3.67
C PRO A 430 -24.48 -33.50 -3.13
N GLY A 431 -25.58 -33.07 -3.75
CA GLY A 431 -26.31 -31.86 -3.33
C GLY A 431 -26.64 -30.92 -4.47
N PRO A 432 -25.69 -30.46 -5.32
CA PRO A 432 -26.01 -29.62 -6.47
C PRO A 432 -27.05 -30.21 -7.43
N GLU A 433 -26.95 -31.50 -7.76
CA GLU A 433 -27.96 -32.20 -8.57
C GLU A 433 -29.34 -32.21 -7.89
N LEU A 434 -29.38 -32.46 -6.57
CA LEU A 434 -30.64 -32.43 -5.81
C LEU A 434 -31.27 -31.03 -5.80
N LEU A 435 -30.44 -29.98 -5.70
CA LEU A 435 -30.90 -28.60 -5.79
C LEU A 435 -31.38 -28.24 -7.19
N ALA A 436 -30.72 -28.73 -8.23
CA ALA A 436 -31.15 -28.55 -9.62
C ALA A 436 -32.50 -29.21 -9.86
N LEU A 437 -32.67 -30.45 -9.43
CA LEU A 437 -34.00 -31.15 -9.50
C LEU A 437 -35.05 -30.41 -8.69
N GLY A 438 -34.75 -29.94 -7.47
CA GLY A 438 -35.68 -29.16 -6.66
C GLY A 438 -36.05 -27.83 -7.32
N SER A 439 -35.12 -27.14 -7.99
CA SER A 439 -35.36 -25.89 -8.71
C SER A 439 -36.26 -26.11 -9.92
N ILE A 440 -36.05 -27.21 -10.67
CA ILE A 440 -36.90 -27.60 -11.80
C ILE A 440 -38.30 -27.98 -11.29
N GLN A 441 -38.38 -28.71 -10.18
CA GLN A 441 -39.65 -29.08 -9.55
C GLN A 441 -40.46 -27.83 -9.13
N ALA A 442 -39.80 -26.83 -8.56
CA ALA A 442 -40.43 -25.56 -8.17
C ALA A 442 -40.99 -24.79 -9.38
N ALA A 443 -40.41 -24.97 -10.56
CA ALA A 443 -40.89 -24.36 -11.81
C ALA A 443 -42.08 -25.11 -12.46
N VAL A 444 -42.42 -26.31 -11.98
CA VAL A 444 -43.51 -27.12 -12.56
C VAL A 444 -44.85 -26.39 -12.52
N GLY A 445 -45.42 -26.16 -13.69
CA GLY A 445 -46.71 -25.48 -13.83
C GLY A 445 -46.67 -23.94 -13.71
N ASP A 446 -45.55 -23.35 -13.44
CA ASP A 446 -45.41 -21.90 -13.39
C ASP A 446 -44.81 -21.35 -14.69
N SER A 447 -45.67 -20.88 -15.58
CA SER A 447 -45.29 -20.35 -16.89
C SER A 447 -44.48 -19.06 -16.83
N ASN A 448 -44.43 -18.37 -15.70
CA ASN A 448 -43.61 -17.17 -15.49
C ASN A 448 -42.20 -17.52 -15.02
N ASN A 449 -41.95 -18.74 -14.57
CA ASN A 449 -40.65 -19.17 -14.13
C ASN A 449 -39.68 -19.34 -15.32
N PRO A 450 -38.47 -18.75 -15.28
CA PRO A 450 -37.49 -18.88 -16.36
C PRO A 450 -37.12 -20.34 -16.70
N LEU A 451 -37.07 -21.24 -15.72
CA LEU A 451 -36.76 -22.66 -15.93
C LEU A 451 -37.94 -23.36 -16.67
N TYR A 452 -39.21 -23.00 -16.39
CA TYR A 452 -40.33 -23.49 -17.13
C TYR A 452 -40.25 -23.10 -18.61
N GLN A 453 -39.94 -21.84 -18.87
CA GLN A 453 -39.78 -21.31 -20.23
C GLN A 453 -38.61 -21.98 -20.96
N ALA A 454 -37.43 -22.10 -20.26
CA ALA A 454 -36.27 -22.79 -20.81
C ALA A 454 -36.56 -24.28 -21.11
N PHE A 455 -37.30 -24.96 -20.25
CA PHE A 455 -37.76 -26.33 -20.50
C PHE A 455 -38.67 -26.37 -21.74
N GLY A 456 -39.61 -25.45 -21.83
CA GLY A 456 -40.53 -25.34 -23.00
C GLY A 456 -39.75 -25.09 -24.31
N ALA A 457 -38.71 -24.28 -24.29
CA ALA A 457 -37.83 -24.06 -25.43
C ALA A 457 -37.05 -25.33 -25.82
N ALA A 458 -36.56 -26.08 -24.86
CA ALA A 458 -35.76 -27.29 -25.09
C ALA A 458 -36.61 -28.50 -25.49
N PHE A 459 -37.81 -28.69 -24.89
CA PHE A 459 -38.63 -29.90 -24.99
C PHE A 459 -39.98 -29.68 -25.64
N GLY A 460 -40.41 -28.44 -25.85
CA GLY A 460 -41.62 -28.11 -26.61
C GLY A 460 -41.70 -28.76 -28.00
N PRO A 461 -40.58 -28.82 -28.78
CA PRO A 461 -40.55 -29.56 -30.05
C PRO A 461 -40.91 -31.05 -29.96
N PHE A 462 -40.79 -31.66 -28.78
CA PHE A 462 -41.23 -33.04 -28.50
C PHE A 462 -42.65 -33.11 -27.96
N GLY A 463 -43.37 -31.97 -27.92
CA GLY A 463 -44.74 -31.90 -27.39
C GLY A 463 -44.82 -31.97 -25.86
N LEU A 464 -43.75 -31.67 -25.16
CA LEU A 464 -43.68 -31.75 -23.70
C LEU A 464 -43.85 -30.40 -23.03
N THR A 465 -44.52 -30.41 -21.90
CA THR A 465 -44.60 -29.30 -20.94
C THR A 465 -44.03 -29.73 -19.61
N LEU A 466 -43.53 -28.76 -18.84
CA LEU A 466 -43.05 -29.03 -17.50
C LEU A 466 -44.22 -29.11 -16.52
N ASP A 467 -44.85 -30.29 -16.49
CA ASP A 467 -45.94 -30.65 -15.57
C ASP A 467 -45.46 -31.72 -14.56
N PRO A 468 -46.21 -31.99 -13.47
CA PRO A 468 -45.80 -32.93 -12.43
C PRO A 468 -45.50 -34.36 -12.92
N ALA A 469 -46.27 -34.86 -13.94
CA ALA A 469 -46.09 -36.20 -14.47
C ALA A 469 -44.84 -36.29 -15.36
N THR A 470 -44.65 -35.31 -16.22
CA THR A 470 -43.47 -35.18 -17.09
C THR A 470 -42.18 -35.02 -16.24
N PHE A 471 -42.21 -34.11 -15.24
CA PHE A 471 -41.10 -33.96 -14.34
C PHE A 471 -40.77 -35.23 -13.55
N GLY A 472 -41.77 -35.83 -12.94
CA GLY A 472 -41.61 -37.06 -12.16
C GLY A 472 -40.99 -38.21 -12.95
N ALA A 473 -41.41 -38.41 -14.20
CA ALA A 473 -40.86 -39.42 -15.08
C ALA A 473 -39.39 -39.13 -15.47
N LEU A 474 -39.08 -37.87 -15.79
CA LEU A 474 -37.73 -37.43 -16.14
C LEU A 474 -36.77 -37.50 -14.95
N ALA A 475 -37.19 -37.00 -13.78
CA ALA A 475 -36.38 -36.99 -12.57
C ALA A 475 -36.04 -38.40 -12.03
N THR A 476 -36.95 -39.37 -12.26
CA THR A 476 -36.72 -40.76 -11.83
C THR A 476 -36.05 -41.64 -12.89
N GLY A 477 -35.73 -41.09 -14.05
CA GLY A 477 -35.10 -41.84 -15.15
C GLY A 477 -36.10 -42.80 -15.88
N GLN A 478 -37.39 -42.64 -15.66
CA GLN A 478 -38.44 -43.50 -16.16
C GLN A 478 -39.21 -42.95 -17.37
N PHE A 479 -38.69 -41.89 -18.03
CA PHE A 479 -39.37 -41.31 -19.19
C PHE A 479 -39.29 -42.29 -20.38
N PRO A 480 -40.44 -42.56 -21.07
CA PRO A 480 -40.47 -43.62 -22.07
C PRO A 480 -39.59 -43.43 -23.31
N ASN A 481 -39.25 -42.18 -23.63
CA ASN A 481 -38.37 -41.89 -24.77
C ASN A 481 -36.90 -41.69 -24.27
N PRO A 482 -35.97 -42.63 -24.61
CA PRO A 482 -34.58 -42.53 -24.15
C PRO A 482 -33.83 -41.30 -24.66
N GLN A 483 -34.19 -40.74 -25.84
CA GLN A 483 -33.58 -39.52 -26.37
C GLN A 483 -33.96 -38.28 -25.55
N VAL A 484 -35.24 -38.19 -25.17
CA VAL A 484 -35.74 -37.13 -24.30
C VAL A 484 -35.15 -37.25 -22.89
N GLN A 485 -35.09 -38.47 -22.34
CA GLN A 485 -34.50 -38.73 -21.07
C GLN A 485 -33.02 -38.31 -21.06
N GLY A 486 -32.26 -38.70 -22.09
CA GLY A 486 -30.85 -38.32 -22.24
C GLY A 486 -30.66 -36.79 -22.42
N ALA A 487 -31.54 -36.13 -23.20
CA ALA A 487 -31.51 -34.69 -23.36
C ALA A 487 -31.83 -33.95 -22.04
N PHE A 488 -32.70 -34.49 -21.21
CA PHE A 488 -32.97 -33.95 -19.90
C PHE A 488 -31.79 -34.14 -18.96
N THR A 489 -31.33 -35.36 -18.79
CA THR A 489 -30.27 -35.68 -17.80
C THR A 489 -28.94 -35.08 -18.18
N ASN A 490 -28.44 -35.31 -19.42
CA ASN A 490 -27.14 -34.90 -19.89
C ASN A 490 -27.11 -33.46 -20.50
N GLY A 491 -28.25 -32.81 -20.59
CA GLY A 491 -28.40 -31.48 -21.15
C GLY A 491 -29.05 -30.50 -20.18
N PHE A 492 -30.38 -30.57 -20.05
CA PHE A 492 -31.13 -29.57 -19.29
C PHE A 492 -30.76 -29.55 -17.79
N LEU A 493 -30.85 -30.75 -17.14
CA LEU A 493 -30.53 -30.89 -15.72
C LEU A 493 -29.04 -30.46 -15.45
N THR A 494 -28.12 -30.99 -16.25
CA THR A 494 -26.70 -30.64 -16.13
C THR A 494 -26.48 -29.15 -16.33
N ASN A 495 -27.18 -28.47 -17.22
CA ASN A 495 -27.07 -27.02 -17.40
C ASN A 495 -27.57 -26.23 -16.18
N VAL A 496 -28.71 -26.66 -15.60
CA VAL A 496 -29.25 -26.06 -14.37
C VAL A 496 -28.26 -26.29 -13.20
N GLU A 497 -27.75 -27.50 -13.04
CA GLU A 497 -26.76 -27.87 -12.04
C GLU A 497 -25.49 -27.06 -12.19
N ASN A 498 -24.92 -26.95 -13.40
CA ASN A 498 -23.71 -26.15 -13.65
C ASN A 498 -23.94 -24.68 -13.32
N GLY A 499 -25.12 -24.12 -13.59
CA GLY A 499 -25.47 -22.76 -13.18
C GLY A 499 -25.47 -22.58 -11.67
N LEU A 500 -26.06 -23.55 -10.94
CA LEU A 500 -26.05 -23.58 -9.47
C LEU A 500 -24.63 -23.73 -8.91
N ILE A 501 -23.87 -24.68 -9.46
CA ILE A 501 -22.46 -24.89 -9.07
C ILE A 501 -21.67 -23.61 -9.26
N SER A 502 -21.78 -22.93 -10.39
CA SER A 502 -21.10 -21.68 -10.65
C SER A 502 -21.45 -20.59 -9.62
N GLY A 503 -22.74 -20.47 -9.26
CA GLY A 503 -23.16 -19.54 -8.21
C GLY A 503 -22.59 -19.91 -6.83
N LEU A 504 -22.66 -21.18 -6.46
CA LEU A 504 -22.14 -21.68 -5.18
C LEU A 504 -20.61 -21.60 -5.09
N GLN A 505 -19.90 -21.84 -6.19
CA GLN A 505 -18.45 -21.60 -6.27
C GLN A 505 -18.10 -20.15 -6.01
N GLY A 506 -18.97 -19.21 -6.36
CA GLY A 506 -18.83 -17.80 -6.01
C GLY A 506 -18.81 -17.55 -4.51
N LEU A 507 -19.41 -18.44 -3.71
CA LEU A 507 -19.38 -18.40 -2.24
C LEU A 507 -18.16 -19.11 -1.64
N GLN A 508 -17.33 -19.80 -2.41
CA GLN A 508 -16.05 -20.36 -1.97
C GLN A 508 -14.94 -19.31 -2.04
N PHE A 509 -15.15 -18.18 -1.35
CA PHE A 509 -14.27 -17.02 -1.38
C PHE A 509 -12.99 -17.19 -0.54
N ASN A 510 -12.88 -18.24 0.27
CA ASN A 510 -11.67 -18.61 1.01
C ASN A 510 -11.28 -20.06 0.63
N PRO A 511 -10.78 -20.29 -0.60
CA PRO A 511 -10.40 -21.62 -1.05
C PRO A 511 -9.25 -22.16 -0.19
N PRO A 512 -9.08 -23.49 -0.10
CA PRO A 512 -7.96 -24.08 0.65
C PRO A 512 -6.64 -23.51 0.16
N GLY A 513 -5.80 -23.02 1.08
CA GLY A 513 -4.45 -22.65 0.76
C GLY A 513 -3.60 -23.88 0.45
N LEU A 514 -2.71 -23.75 -0.50
CA LEU A 514 -1.74 -24.80 -0.80
C LEU A 514 -0.41 -24.51 -0.12
N ALA A 515 -0.08 -25.31 0.89
CA ALA A 515 1.16 -25.15 1.65
C ALA A 515 2.41 -25.33 0.74
N PHE A 516 3.42 -24.54 1.00
CA PHE A 516 4.75 -24.70 0.41
C PHE A 516 5.84 -24.34 1.47
N PRO A 517 7.09 -24.84 1.36
CA PRO A 517 7.60 -25.68 0.27
C PRO A 517 6.87 -27.03 0.15
N ASN A 518 6.77 -27.54 -1.09
CA ASN A 518 6.18 -28.83 -1.39
C ASN A 518 6.97 -29.55 -2.51
N ALA A 519 6.47 -30.63 -3.06
CA ALA A 519 7.19 -31.42 -4.08
C ALA A 519 7.36 -30.69 -5.43
N VAL A 520 6.61 -29.59 -5.66
CA VAL A 520 6.61 -28.82 -6.92
C VAL A 520 7.14 -27.40 -6.69
N GLU A 521 6.72 -26.75 -5.61
CA GLU A 521 7.09 -25.39 -5.25
C GLU A 521 8.11 -25.43 -4.10
N ASP A 522 9.33 -24.93 -4.33
CA ASP A 522 10.41 -24.93 -3.33
C ASP A 522 10.40 -23.71 -2.40
N GLY A 523 9.51 -22.74 -2.67
CA GLY A 523 9.38 -21.52 -1.87
C GLY A 523 10.58 -20.57 -1.99
N LYS A 524 11.31 -20.58 -3.12
CA LYS A 524 12.53 -19.79 -3.29
C LYS A 524 12.47 -18.88 -4.49
N THR A 525 13.05 -17.68 -4.32
CA THR A 525 13.43 -16.81 -5.44
C THR A 525 14.88 -16.38 -5.27
N ASN A 526 15.61 -16.32 -6.39
CA ASN A 526 17.00 -15.87 -6.45
C ASN A 526 17.10 -14.89 -7.60
N ASP A 527 17.25 -13.63 -7.26
CA ASP A 527 17.32 -12.55 -8.23
C ASP A 527 18.70 -11.88 -8.18
N ASP A 528 19.25 -11.55 -9.33
CA ASP A 528 20.46 -10.74 -9.40
C ASP A 528 20.42 -9.76 -10.56
N LYS A 529 21.03 -8.60 -10.38
CA LYS A 529 21.06 -7.56 -11.41
C LYS A 529 22.28 -6.66 -11.28
N LEU A 530 22.85 -6.35 -12.44
CA LEU A 530 23.77 -5.24 -12.58
C LEU A 530 22.99 -3.99 -13.03
N THR A 531 22.97 -2.97 -12.18
CA THR A 531 22.41 -1.66 -12.51
C THR A 531 23.54 -0.66 -12.74
N TRP A 532 23.26 0.39 -13.51
CA TRP A 532 24.25 1.39 -13.84
C TRP A 532 23.63 2.80 -13.93
N THR A 533 24.49 3.81 -13.79
CA THR A 533 24.17 5.21 -14.05
C THR A 533 25.27 5.86 -14.87
N ALA A 534 24.88 6.74 -15.77
CA ALA A 534 25.79 7.60 -16.50
C ALA A 534 25.20 9.02 -16.55
N ARG A 535 26.03 10.02 -16.28
CA ARG A 535 25.62 11.42 -16.26
C ARG A 535 26.71 12.30 -16.85
N ALA A 536 26.32 13.30 -17.61
CA ALA A 536 27.15 14.43 -18.02
C ALA A 536 26.54 15.70 -17.45
N ALA A 537 27.31 16.46 -16.66
CA ALA A 537 26.90 17.74 -16.11
C ALA A 537 27.82 18.84 -16.63
N TYR A 538 27.25 19.92 -17.17
CA TYR A 538 27.98 21.03 -17.73
C TYR A 538 27.60 22.35 -17.07
N GLU A 539 28.59 23.01 -16.46
CA GLU A 539 28.43 24.34 -15.88
C GLU A 539 28.52 25.40 -16.99
N VAL A 540 27.37 25.86 -17.44
CA VAL A 540 27.28 26.95 -18.46
C VAL A 540 27.93 28.21 -17.93
N ASN A 541 27.69 28.51 -16.67
CA ASN A 541 28.36 29.51 -15.84
C ASN A 541 28.17 29.16 -14.37
N ASP A 542 28.72 29.97 -13.45
CA ASP A 542 28.69 29.74 -12.00
C ASP A 542 27.27 29.58 -11.40
N ASN A 543 26.24 30.00 -12.15
CA ASN A 543 24.84 30.00 -11.69
C ASN A 543 23.95 29.03 -12.46
N VAL A 544 24.43 28.46 -13.56
CA VAL A 544 23.61 27.61 -14.44
C VAL A 544 24.33 26.33 -14.76
N ASN A 545 23.75 25.22 -14.36
CA ASN A 545 24.20 23.87 -14.67
C ASN A 545 23.14 23.15 -15.51
N VAL A 546 23.55 22.49 -16.57
CA VAL A 546 22.72 21.60 -17.37
C VAL A 546 23.27 20.18 -17.29
N TYR A 547 22.40 19.18 -17.30
CA TYR A 547 22.83 17.79 -17.24
C TYR A 547 21.97 16.90 -18.14
N ALA A 548 22.56 15.80 -18.54
CA ALA A 548 21.86 14.65 -19.10
C ALA A 548 22.27 13.39 -18.37
N SER A 549 21.34 12.52 -18.07
CA SER A 549 21.61 11.26 -17.38
C SER A 549 20.79 10.11 -17.93
N ALA A 550 21.32 8.91 -17.75
CA ALA A 550 20.62 7.66 -17.95
C ALA A 550 20.94 6.76 -16.76
N ALA A 551 19.93 6.11 -16.20
CA ALA A 551 20.09 5.23 -15.05
C ALA A 551 19.15 4.03 -15.15
N THR A 552 19.57 2.92 -14.53
CA THR A 552 18.73 1.74 -14.37
C THR A 552 18.49 1.47 -12.89
N GLY A 553 17.36 0.85 -12.59
CA GLY A 553 16.98 0.44 -11.25
C GLY A 553 16.50 -1.00 -11.23
N PHE A 554 16.52 -1.60 -10.06
CA PHE A 554 16.13 -2.97 -9.82
C PHE A 554 15.38 -3.12 -8.51
N LYS A 555 14.36 -3.96 -8.52
CA LYS A 555 13.68 -4.47 -7.34
C LYS A 555 13.49 -5.96 -7.52
N SER A 556 13.86 -6.75 -6.53
CA SER A 556 13.72 -8.21 -6.53
C SER A 556 12.27 -8.67 -6.50
N SER A 557 12.03 -9.94 -6.75
CA SER A 557 10.73 -10.61 -6.62
C SER A 557 10.10 -10.35 -5.26
N SER A 558 8.80 -10.15 -5.25
CA SER A 558 7.99 -10.01 -4.03
C SER A 558 7.05 -11.19 -3.88
N TRP A 559 7.00 -11.78 -2.70
CA TRP A 559 6.08 -12.86 -2.37
C TRP A 559 4.77 -12.33 -1.81
N ASN A 560 3.69 -13.04 -2.09
CA ASN A 560 2.37 -12.73 -1.53
C ASN A 560 2.24 -13.36 -0.13
N LEU A 561 2.61 -12.61 0.89
CA LEU A 561 2.45 -13.02 2.29
C LEU A 561 1.05 -12.67 2.79
N SER A 562 0.02 -13.27 2.18
CA SER A 562 -1.38 -13.13 2.60
C SER A 562 -2.21 -14.35 2.21
N ARG A 563 -3.43 -14.43 2.70
CA ARG A 563 -4.44 -15.46 2.31
C ARG A 563 -4.65 -15.59 0.81
N GLY A 564 -4.32 -14.55 0.04
CA GLY A 564 -4.41 -14.54 -1.41
C GLY A 564 -3.28 -15.29 -2.12
N SER A 565 -2.29 -15.87 -1.40
CA SER A 565 -1.16 -16.57 -1.99
C SER A 565 -1.58 -17.86 -2.68
N ARG A 566 -1.56 -17.91 -4.01
CA ARG A 566 -2.02 -19.02 -4.85
C ARG A 566 -0.95 -19.43 -5.85
N PRO A 567 -0.71 -20.76 -6.08
CA PRO A 567 0.26 -21.24 -7.03
C PRO A 567 0.01 -20.70 -8.44
N PHE A 568 0.99 -20.79 -9.32
CA PHE A 568 0.79 -20.46 -10.72
C PHE A 568 -0.01 -21.51 -11.44
N PHE A 569 -0.87 -21.10 -12.37
CA PHE A 569 -1.68 -22.01 -13.17
C PHE A 569 -0.81 -23.00 -13.98
N ALA A 570 0.38 -22.57 -14.38
CA ALA A 570 1.34 -23.41 -15.08
C ALA A 570 1.80 -24.62 -14.27
N ASP A 571 1.82 -24.51 -12.93
CA ASP A 571 2.23 -25.58 -12.01
C ASP A 571 1.09 -26.54 -11.68
N GLY A 572 -0.15 -26.19 -12.05
CA GLY A 572 -1.35 -26.95 -11.68
C GLY A 572 -1.30 -28.42 -12.09
N ALA A 573 -0.80 -28.73 -13.29
CA ALA A 573 -0.67 -30.13 -13.76
C ALA A 573 0.34 -30.93 -12.92
N SER A 574 1.47 -30.31 -12.54
CA SER A 574 2.51 -30.92 -11.71
C SER A 574 2.03 -31.14 -10.27
N LEU A 575 1.31 -30.15 -9.71
CA LEU A 575 0.71 -30.20 -8.38
C LEU A 575 -0.38 -31.29 -8.31
N ALA A 576 -1.20 -31.40 -9.36
CA ALA A 576 -2.20 -32.46 -9.45
C ALA A 576 -1.56 -33.85 -9.56
N ALA A 577 -0.50 -34.01 -10.38
CA ALA A 577 0.24 -35.25 -10.50
C ALA A 577 0.92 -35.67 -9.18
N ALA A 578 1.33 -34.71 -8.37
CA ALA A 578 1.90 -34.92 -7.05
C ALA A 578 0.82 -35.21 -5.97
N GLY A 579 -0.48 -35.15 -6.31
CA GLY A 579 -1.57 -35.37 -5.36
C GLY A 579 -1.74 -34.23 -4.36
N LEU A 580 -1.25 -33.02 -4.67
CA LEU A 580 -1.25 -31.89 -3.76
C LEU A 580 -2.51 -31.02 -3.91
N LEU A 581 -3.18 -31.05 -5.07
CA LEU A 581 -4.38 -30.24 -5.29
C LEU A 581 -5.62 -30.95 -4.74
N PRO A 582 -6.45 -30.27 -3.93
CA PRO A 582 -7.81 -30.72 -3.64
C PRO A 582 -8.65 -30.85 -4.93
N ASN A 583 -9.64 -31.72 -4.95
CA ASN A 583 -10.46 -32.00 -6.14
C ASN A 583 -11.12 -30.74 -6.72
N ASN A 584 -11.51 -29.77 -5.87
CA ASN A 584 -12.17 -28.52 -6.26
C ASN A 584 -11.18 -27.41 -6.62
N TYR A 585 -9.87 -27.64 -6.62
CA TYR A 585 -8.89 -26.58 -6.80
C TYR A 585 -8.79 -26.09 -8.26
N MET A 586 -8.99 -26.98 -9.23
CA MET A 586 -8.93 -26.70 -10.66
C MET A 586 -10.25 -26.07 -11.16
N LEU A 587 -10.74 -25.02 -10.49
CA LEU A 587 -11.93 -24.28 -10.92
C LEU A 587 -11.57 -23.28 -12.02
N GLY A 588 -12.12 -23.50 -13.21
CA GLY A 588 -11.87 -22.67 -14.38
C GLY A 588 -10.92 -23.31 -15.40
N ALA A 589 -11.21 -23.09 -16.68
CA ALA A 589 -10.47 -23.71 -17.79
C ALA A 589 -9.16 -22.98 -18.16
N THR A 590 -8.98 -21.75 -17.67
CA THR A 590 -7.82 -20.91 -17.98
C THR A 590 -7.37 -20.15 -16.71
N ALA A 591 -6.16 -19.61 -16.74
CA ALA A 591 -5.66 -18.73 -15.66
C ALA A 591 -6.62 -17.55 -15.38
N ALA A 592 -7.21 -16.97 -16.43
CA ALA A 592 -8.13 -15.85 -16.30
C ALA A 592 -9.46 -16.20 -15.62
N THR A 593 -9.87 -17.47 -15.64
CA THR A 593 -11.14 -17.94 -15.04
C THR A 593 -10.94 -18.76 -13.77
N SER A 594 -9.70 -19.18 -13.47
CA SER A 594 -9.38 -19.98 -12.29
C SER A 594 -9.05 -19.11 -11.08
N ARG A 595 -9.92 -19.10 -10.08
CA ARG A 595 -9.78 -18.28 -8.87
C ARG A 595 -8.69 -18.76 -7.90
N ASN A 596 -8.16 -19.97 -8.13
CA ASN A 596 -7.25 -20.62 -7.20
C ASN A 596 -5.79 -20.55 -7.64
N PHE A 597 -5.47 -19.80 -8.69
CA PHE A 597 -4.13 -19.73 -9.27
C PHE A 597 -3.69 -18.30 -9.55
N GLY A 598 -2.36 -18.09 -9.58
CA GLY A 598 -1.75 -16.94 -10.24
C GLY A 598 -1.30 -15.79 -9.37
N THR A 599 -1.21 -15.94 -8.04
CA THR A 599 -0.87 -14.82 -7.14
C THR A 599 0.26 -15.13 -6.16
N ARG A 600 1.04 -16.21 -6.35
CA ARG A 600 2.07 -16.70 -5.41
C ARG A 600 3.17 -15.69 -5.17
N PHE A 601 3.75 -15.15 -6.23
CA PHE A 601 4.74 -14.08 -6.19
C PHE A 601 4.73 -13.28 -7.50
N ALA A 602 5.27 -12.06 -7.44
CA ALA A 602 5.61 -11.27 -8.62
C ALA A 602 7.12 -11.30 -8.84
N GLY A 603 7.54 -11.48 -10.09
CA GLY A 603 8.96 -11.43 -10.50
C GLY A 603 9.56 -10.03 -10.33
N PRO A 604 10.86 -9.86 -10.62
CA PRO A 604 11.56 -8.60 -10.38
C PRO A 604 11.06 -7.46 -11.27
N GLU A 605 11.29 -6.22 -10.79
CA GLU A 605 11.10 -5.00 -11.58
C GLU A 605 12.43 -4.46 -12.09
N GLU A 606 12.44 -4.01 -13.33
CA GLU A 606 13.57 -3.33 -13.96
C GLU A 606 13.16 -1.95 -14.44
N ALA A 607 13.79 -0.92 -13.88
CA ALA A 607 13.54 0.47 -14.23
C ALA A 607 14.63 0.99 -15.16
N THR A 608 14.25 1.84 -16.13
CA THR A 608 15.17 2.64 -16.93
C THR A 608 14.66 4.07 -17.01
N VAL A 609 15.53 5.04 -16.81
CA VAL A 609 15.21 6.47 -16.93
C VAL A 609 16.24 7.18 -17.79
N TYR A 610 15.75 8.05 -18.65
CA TYR A 610 16.53 9.07 -19.35
C TYR A 610 16.06 10.44 -18.90
N GLU A 611 16.97 11.33 -18.53
CA GLU A 611 16.62 12.63 -18.00
C GLU A 611 17.56 13.71 -18.53
N ILE A 612 16.99 14.86 -18.87
CA ILE A 612 17.73 16.08 -19.18
C ILE A 612 17.21 17.16 -18.24
N GLY A 613 18.11 17.88 -17.57
CA GLY A 613 17.72 18.90 -16.63
C GLY A 613 18.59 20.15 -16.66
N LEU A 614 18.01 21.19 -16.08
CA LEU A 614 18.63 22.49 -15.87
C LEU A 614 18.48 22.89 -14.42
N LYS A 615 19.55 23.33 -13.80
CA LYS A 615 19.56 23.95 -12.47
C LYS A 615 20.14 25.35 -12.60
N ALA A 616 19.36 26.34 -12.22
CA ALA A 616 19.80 27.73 -12.26
C ALA A 616 19.56 28.40 -10.91
N ARG A 617 20.54 29.14 -10.45
CA ARG A 617 20.49 29.99 -9.24
C ARG A 617 20.73 31.44 -9.68
N PHE A 618 20.01 32.34 -9.09
CA PHE A 618 20.16 33.79 -9.29
C PHE A 618 19.99 34.50 -7.93
N ASP A 619 20.33 35.78 -7.84
CA ASP A 619 20.40 36.53 -6.56
C ASP A 619 19.14 36.40 -5.69
N LYS A 620 17.98 36.24 -6.31
CA LYS A 620 16.70 36.21 -5.63
C LYS A 620 15.94 34.88 -5.72
N GLY A 621 16.60 33.81 -6.18
CA GLY A 621 15.90 32.54 -6.26
C GLY A 621 16.66 31.47 -7.01
N ALA A 622 15.96 30.37 -7.23
CA ALA A 622 16.47 29.22 -7.97
C ALA A 622 15.35 28.57 -8.79
N ILE A 623 15.72 27.93 -9.86
CA ILE A 623 14.82 27.09 -10.66
C ILE A 623 15.54 25.81 -11.07
N ASN A 624 14.84 24.69 -10.92
CA ASN A 624 15.24 23.39 -11.45
C ASN A 624 14.15 22.91 -12.41
N ILE A 625 14.56 22.43 -13.56
CA ILE A 625 13.66 21.85 -14.57
C ILE A 625 14.23 20.49 -14.96
N ALA A 626 13.40 19.46 -15.03
CA ALA A 626 13.77 18.15 -15.52
C ALA A 626 12.73 17.65 -16.52
N LEU A 627 13.19 17.15 -17.66
CA LEU A 627 12.41 16.37 -18.61
C LEU A 627 12.90 14.93 -18.53
N PHE A 628 11.97 13.99 -18.39
CA PHE A 628 12.34 12.59 -18.25
C PHE A 628 11.41 11.65 -19.04
N ASP A 629 11.96 10.48 -19.34
CA ASP A 629 11.27 9.31 -19.89
C ASP A 629 11.67 8.12 -19.01
N GLN A 630 10.73 7.61 -18.21
CA GLN A 630 10.95 6.51 -17.28
C GLN A 630 10.08 5.32 -17.64
N THR A 631 10.66 4.15 -17.64
CA THR A 631 9.98 2.88 -17.91
C THR A 631 10.29 1.90 -16.79
N ILE A 632 9.29 1.12 -16.38
CA ILE A 632 9.46 -0.05 -15.50
C ILE A 632 8.88 -1.26 -16.20
N GLU A 633 9.70 -2.28 -16.38
CA GLU A 633 9.32 -3.60 -16.86
C GLU A 633 9.11 -4.53 -15.68
N GLY A 634 8.07 -5.38 -15.75
CA GLY A 634 7.72 -6.28 -14.66
C GLY A 634 7.17 -5.56 -13.41
N PHE A 635 6.56 -4.37 -13.55
CA PHE A 635 5.99 -3.62 -12.43
C PHE A 635 5.08 -4.51 -11.57
N GLN A 636 5.38 -4.58 -10.27
CA GLN A 636 4.64 -5.43 -9.34
C GLN A 636 3.39 -4.69 -8.87
N SER A 637 2.24 -5.25 -9.18
CA SER A 637 0.92 -4.73 -8.81
C SER A 637 0.28 -5.64 -7.77
N ASN A 638 -0.19 -5.07 -6.67
CA ASN A 638 -0.90 -5.76 -5.59
C ASN A 638 -2.26 -5.12 -5.39
N ILE A 639 -3.32 -5.83 -5.77
CA ILE A 639 -4.67 -5.27 -5.86
C ILE A 639 -5.64 -6.14 -5.07
N PHE A 640 -6.50 -5.50 -4.29
CA PHE A 640 -7.58 -6.17 -3.58
C PHE A 640 -8.73 -6.50 -4.53
N VAL A 641 -9.15 -7.77 -4.54
CA VAL A 641 -10.20 -8.29 -5.43
C VAL A 641 -11.47 -8.71 -4.69
N GLY A 642 -11.75 -8.12 -3.53
CA GLY A 642 -12.96 -8.34 -2.72
C GLY A 642 -12.87 -9.50 -1.72
N SER A 643 -11.96 -10.46 -1.91
CA SER A 643 -11.77 -11.59 -0.99
C SER A 643 -10.30 -11.81 -0.58
N GLY A 644 -9.36 -11.15 -1.25
CA GLY A 644 -7.92 -11.28 -1.00
C GLY A 644 -7.14 -10.37 -1.94
N PHE A 645 -5.80 -10.43 -1.82
CA PHE A 645 -4.89 -9.65 -2.66
C PHE A 645 -4.35 -10.50 -3.82
N SER A 646 -4.38 -9.93 -5.00
CA SER A 646 -3.75 -10.46 -6.21
C SER A 646 -2.43 -9.74 -6.44
N LEU A 647 -1.31 -10.45 -6.28
CA LEU A 647 0.03 -9.96 -6.60
C LEU A 647 0.44 -10.49 -7.97
N VAL A 648 0.64 -9.58 -8.91
CA VAL A 648 0.98 -9.91 -10.31
C VAL A 648 2.00 -8.91 -10.86
N ASN A 649 2.67 -9.26 -11.95
CA ASN A 649 3.46 -8.31 -12.72
C ASN A 649 2.63 -7.67 -13.83
N ALA A 650 2.58 -6.34 -13.86
CA ALA A 650 2.32 -5.62 -15.10
C ALA A 650 3.51 -5.82 -16.03
N GLY A 651 3.27 -6.05 -17.34
CA GLY A 651 4.35 -6.32 -18.28
C GLY A 651 5.29 -5.12 -18.40
N LYS A 652 4.73 -3.93 -18.63
CA LYS A 652 5.50 -2.69 -18.79
C LYS A 652 4.63 -1.46 -18.55
N GLN A 653 5.18 -0.51 -17.77
CA GLN A 653 4.59 0.81 -17.55
C GLN A 653 5.63 1.89 -17.90
N SER A 654 5.22 2.92 -18.60
CA SER A 654 6.08 4.08 -18.91
C SER A 654 5.43 5.38 -18.43
N THR A 655 6.27 6.38 -18.15
CA THR A 655 5.85 7.73 -17.80
C THR A 655 6.82 8.74 -18.38
N LYS A 656 6.34 9.62 -19.25
CA LYS A 656 7.07 10.81 -19.68
C LYS A 656 6.62 11.98 -18.83
N GLY A 657 7.55 12.87 -18.49
CA GLY A 657 7.17 13.97 -17.63
C GLY A 657 8.09 15.18 -17.68
N LEU A 658 7.52 16.26 -17.16
CA LEU A 658 8.19 17.53 -16.88
C LEU A 658 8.04 17.82 -15.40
N GLU A 659 9.15 18.12 -14.72
CA GLU A 659 9.18 18.61 -13.35
C GLU A 659 9.80 20.00 -13.31
N ILE A 660 9.21 20.89 -12.51
CA ILE A 660 9.68 22.26 -12.27
C ILE A 660 9.66 22.52 -10.79
N ASP A 661 10.79 22.85 -10.19
CA ASP A 661 10.90 23.34 -8.83
C ASP A 661 11.50 24.75 -8.86
N ALA A 662 10.82 25.75 -8.31
CA ALA A 662 11.27 27.13 -8.30
C ALA A 662 11.06 27.78 -6.94
N SER A 663 12.02 28.59 -6.52
CA SER A 663 11.90 29.47 -5.37
C SER A 663 12.30 30.89 -5.77
N LEU A 664 11.57 31.87 -5.24
CA LEU A 664 11.82 33.30 -5.52
C LEU A 664 11.68 34.08 -4.21
N LYS A 665 12.71 34.87 -3.87
CA LYS A 665 12.74 35.84 -2.76
C LYS A 665 12.83 37.26 -3.32
N PRO A 666 11.71 37.87 -3.73
CA PRO A 666 11.73 39.20 -4.34
C PRO A 666 12.35 40.25 -3.43
N ASN A 667 12.16 40.07 -2.13
CA ASN A 667 12.75 40.89 -1.06
C ASN A 667 12.84 40.02 0.22
N GLU A 668 13.38 40.57 1.30
CA GLU A 668 13.55 39.90 2.59
C GLU A 668 12.23 39.53 3.29
N MET A 669 11.12 40.19 2.88
CA MET A 669 9.81 40.02 3.49
C MET A 669 8.94 38.95 2.76
N MET A 670 9.39 38.42 1.63
CA MET A 670 8.55 37.55 0.80
C MET A 670 9.37 36.44 0.17
N GLU A 671 8.86 35.22 0.30
CA GLU A 671 9.36 34.03 -0.41
C GLU A 671 8.19 33.32 -1.08
N LEU A 672 8.37 33.01 -2.36
CA LEU A 672 7.42 32.24 -3.17
C LEU A 672 8.06 30.93 -3.58
N THR A 673 7.29 29.84 -3.51
CA THR A 673 7.72 28.52 -3.99
C THR A 673 6.70 28.00 -4.98
N PHE A 674 7.21 27.36 -6.02
CA PHE A 674 6.42 26.65 -7.00
C PHE A 674 7.07 25.31 -7.26
N ALA A 675 6.30 24.23 -7.14
CA ALA A 675 6.70 22.92 -7.58
C ALA A 675 5.58 22.33 -8.42
N GLY A 676 5.91 21.84 -9.62
CA GLY A 676 4.96 21.29 -10.58
C GLY A 676 5.49 20.01 -11.20
N THR A 677 4.63 19.01 -11.33
CA THR A 677 4.89 17.74 -12.01
C THR A 677 3.79 17.50 -13.03
N PHE A 678 4.20 17.27 -14.28
CA PHE A 678 3.31 16.99 -15.42
C PHE A 678 3.70 15.64 -16.00
N LEU A 679 2.78 14.68 -15.99
CA LEU A 679 3.02 13.28 -16.35
C LEU A 679 2.12 12.81 -17.48
N ASP A 680 2.63 11.91 -18.29
CA ASP A 680 1.88 11.11 -19.26
C ASP A 680 2.16 9.62 -18.99
N PRO A 681 1.48 9.03 -17.99
CA PRO A 681 1.66 7.63 -17.61
C PRO A 681 0.81 6.72 -18.49
N VAL A 682 1.35 5.56 -18.86
CA VAL A 682 0.63 4.54 -19.64
C VAL A 682 1.13 3.13 -19.29
N TYR A 683 0.21 2.18 -19.28
CA TYR A 683 0.56 0.76 -19.32
C TYR A 683 0.90 0.39 -20.79
N ASP A 684 2.17 0.25 -21.10
CA ASP A 684 2.58 -0.26 -22.43
C ASP A 684 2.12 -1.71 -22.63
N SER A 685 2.10 -2.50 -21.54
CA SER A 685 1.59 -3.87 -21.53
C SER A 685 1.15 -4.25 -20.11
N PHE A 686 -0.12 -4.62 -19.94
CA PHE A 686 -0.65 -5.16 -18.68
C PHE A 686 -1.75 -6.18 -18.94
N LEU A 687 -1.36 -7.39 -19.38
CA LEU A 687 -2.28 -8.46 -19.79
C LEU A 687 -3.02 -9.11 -18.62
N ASN A 688 -2.47 -9.01 -17.41
CA ASN A 688 -3.02 -9.61 -16.19
C ASN A 688 -3.51 -8.54 -15.21
N GLY A 689 -4.05 -7.43 -15.73
CA GLY A 689 -4.66 -6.39 -14.90
C GLY A 689 -5.86 -6.93 -14.12
N PRO A 690 -6.18 -6.35 -12.95
CA PRO A 690 -7.30 -6.82 -12.14
C PRO A 690 -8.61 -6.69 -12.90
N ALA A 691 -9.42 -7.74 -12.83
CA ALA A 691 -10.73 -7.73 -13.45
C ALA A 691 -11.78 -7.06 -12.55
N PRO A 692 -12.82 -6.44 -13.14
CA PRO A 692 -13.92 -5.86 -12.39
C PRO A 692 -14.59 -6.90 -11.49
N THR A 693 -14.95 -6.50 -10.28
CA THR A 693 -15.68 -7.35 -9.35
C THR A 693 -17.01 -7.77 -9.96
N GLY A 694 -17.31 -9.07 -9.92
CA GLY A 694 -18.52 -9.62 -10.50
C GLY A 694 -18.44 -9.96 -12.00
N SER A 695 -17.32 -9.66 -12.67
CA SER A 695 -17.10 -10.03 -14.09
C SER A 695 -16.95 -11.54 -14.32
N GLY A 696 -16.66 -12.31 -13.29
CA GLY A 696 -16.33 -13.73 -13.39
C GLY A 696 -14.92 -14.01 -13.92
N LEU A 697 -14.14 -12.96 -14.18
CA LEU A 697 -12.74 -13.04 -14.59
C LEU A 697 -11.83 -12.71 -13.41
N ASN A 698 -10.61 -13.21 -13.43
CA ASN A 698 -9.52 -12.80 -12.51
C ASN A 698 -8.72 -11.64 -13.09
N PHE A 699 -8.52 -11.64 -14.41
CA PHE A 699 -7.65 -10.69 -15.10
C PHE A 699 -8.30 -10.16 -16.38
N VAL A 700 -7.95 -8.92 -16.72
CA VAL A 700 -8.26 -8.24 -17.98
C VAL A 700 -7.00 -7.58 -18.54
N ASP A 701 -7.01 -7.32 -19.86
CA ASP A 701 -5.94 -6.58 -20.52
C ASP A 701 -6.17 -5.07 -20.33
N LEU A 702 -5.25 -4.41 -19.62
CA LEU A 702 -5.21 -2.97 -19.38
C LEU A 702 -4.14 -2.27 -20.24
N SER A 703 -3.59 -2.94 -21.24
CA SER A 703 -2.58 -2.34 -22.11
C SER A 703 -3.13 -1.14 -22.87
N GLY A 704 -2.40 -0.03 -22.85
CA GLY A 704 -2.80 1.25 -23.44
C GLY A 704 -3.62 2.15 -22.50
N GLU A 705 -4.06 1.64 -21.36
CA GLU A 705 -4.80 2.43 -20.36
C GLU A 705 -3.85 3.27 -19.48
N LYS A 706 -4.37 4.33 -18.88
CA LYS A 706 -3.66 5.13 -17.89
C LYS A 706 -3.76 4.47 -16.52
N PRO A 707 -2.64 4.34 -15.79
CA PRO A 707 -2.65 3.82 -14.43
C PRO A 707 -3.54 4.66 -13.51
N ALA A 708 -4.42 3.99 -12.77
CA ALA A 708 -5.24 4.66 -11.77
C ALA A 708 -4.39 5.29 -10.65
N GLY A 709 -4.90 6.35 -10.07
CA GLY A 709 -4.25 7.00 -8.96
C GLY A 709 -3.04 7.88 -9.31
N ILE A 710 -2.69 8.07 -10.57
CA ILE A 710 -1.56 8.90 -11.00
C ILE A 710 -2.10 10.12 -11.74
N PRO A 711 -2.16 11.31 -11.10
CA PRO A 711 -2.63 12.53 -11.75
C PRO A 711 -1.63 13.01 -12.82
N GLU A 712 -2.15 13.48 -13.94
CA GLU A 712 -1.32 14.04 -15.02
C GLU A 712 -0.68 15.38 -14.62
N THR A 713 -1.30 16.10 -13.72
CA THR A 713 -0.80 17.39 -13.23
C THR A 713 -0.88 17.43 -11.72
N SER A 714 0.26 17.70 -11.07
CA SER A 714 0.35 17.96 -9.64
C SER A 714 1.12 19.24 -9.39
N LEU A 715 0.56 20.16 -8.58
CA LEU A 715 1.17 21.45 -8.28
C LEU A 715 1.19 21.68 -6.77
N ASN A 716 2.29 22.24 -6.27
CA ASN A 716 2.39 22.82 -4.94
C ASN A 716 2.89 24.24 -5.05
N ILE A 717 2.10 25.21 -4.58
CA ILE A 717 2.43 26.63 -4.60
C ILE A 717 2.43 27.15 -3.17
N GLY A 718 3.55 27.71 -2.74
CA GLY A 718 3.73 28.27 -1.41
C GLY A 718 4.06 29.76 -1.46
N ALA A 719 3.60 30.50 -0.45
CA ALA A 719 3.96 31.89 -0.22
C ALA A 719 4.21 32.12 1.26
N ASN A 720 5.41 32.61 1.59
CA ASN A 720 5.80 33.04 2.92
C ASN A 720 5.93 34.56 2.93
N PHE A 721 5.37 35.20 3.95
CA PHE A 721 5.53 36.61 4.23
C PHE A 721 6.15 36.78 5.62
N PHE A 722 7.24 37.54 5.72
CA PHE A 722 7.93 37.82 6.97
C PHE A 722 7.77 39.30 7.31
N TYR A 723 7.55 39.63 8.57
CA TYR A 723 7.36 40.98 9.03
C TYR A 723 7.83 41.15 10.48
N PRO A 724 8.48 42.28 10.83
CA PRO A 724 8.87 42.53 12.21
C PRO A 724 7.62 42.77 13.07
N VAL A 725 7.63 42.26 14.29
CA VAL A 725 6.59 42.46 15.31
C VAL A 725 7.19 43.23 16.49
N GLY A 726 7.23 44.53 16.39
CA GLY A 726 7.96 45.41 17.31
C GLY A 726 9.48 45.20 17.15
N ASP A 727 10.23 45.45 18.23
CA ASP A 727 11.69 45.44 18.20
C ASP A 727 12.31 44.10 18.58
N ASN A 728 11.52 43.11 19.07
CA ASN A 728 12.01 41.89 19.70
C ASN A 728 11.32 40.60 19.17
N ALA A 729 10.69 40.67 18.01
CA ALA A 729 10.00 39.51 17.46
C ALA A 729 9.84 39.60 15.95
N ASP A 730 9.87 38.45 15.29
CA ASP A 730 9.60 38.27 13.89
C ASP A 730 8.28 37.51 13.69
N GLY A 731 7.41 38.06 12.85
CA GLY A 731 6.18 37.44 12.43
C GLY A 731 6.33 36.79 11.05
N TYR A 732 5.55 35.78 10.82
CA TYR A 732 5.42 35.19 9.49
C TYR A 732 3.98 34.78 9.19
N LEU A 733 3.65 34.74 7.91
CA LEU A 733 2.40 34.23 7.37
C LEU A 733 2.73 33.34 6.16
N ARG A 734 2.24 32.11 6.20
CA ARG A 734 2.46 31.11 5.17
C ARG A 734 1.14 30.65 4.59
N PHE A 735 1.11 30.45 3.26
CA PHE A 735 0.04 29.80 2.51
C PHE A 735 0.63 28.71 1.64
N ASP A 736 -0.04 27.56 1.55
CA ASP A 736 0.31 26.49 0.64
C ASP A 736 -0.96 26.02 -0.08
N TRP A 737 -0.89 25.88 -1.39
CA TRP A 737 -1.93 25.29 -2.21
C TRP A 737 -1.39 24.05 -2.89
N GLN A 738 -2.08 22.93 -2.69
CA GLN A 738 -1.83 21.66 -3.35
C GLN A 738 -2.97 21.40 -4.34
N TYR A 739 -2.59 21.05 -5.57
CA TYR A 739 -3.53 20.69 -6.63
C TYR A 739 -3.11 19.40 -7.32
N GLU A 740 -4.08 18.51 -7.57
CA GLU A 740 -3.93 17.34 -8.45
C GLU A 740 -5.09 17.34 -9.44
N SER A 741 -4.78 17.12 -10.74
CA SER A 741 -5.80 16.96 -11.76
C SER A 741 -6.64 15.70 -11.50
N GLU A 742 -7.81 15.66 -12.16
CA GLU A 742 -8.71 14.51 -12.06
C GLU A 742 -8.01 13.20 -12.45
N VAL A 743 -8.21 12.16 -11.65
CA VAL A 743 -7.67 10.83 -11.86
C VAL A 743 -8.63 9.76 -11.35
N GLN A 744 -8.71 8.64 -12.04
CA GLN A 744 -9.43 7.45 -11.58
C GLN A 744 -8.80 6.92 -10.28
N SER A 745 -9.62 6.58 -9.29
CA SER A 745 -9.12 6.23 -7.95
C SER A 745 -8.63 4.80 -7.82
N ASN A 746 -9.10 3.86 -8.66
CA ASN A 746 -8.66 2.45 -8.68
C ASN A 746 -8.91 1.80 -10.05
N GLU A 747 -8.07 0.85 -10.43
CA GLU A 747 -8.14 0.13 -11.72
C GLU A 747 -9.20 -0.97 -11.76
N ALA A 748 -9.45 -1.64 -10.64
CA ALA A 748 -10.35 -2.80 -10.56
C ALA A 748 -11.84 -2.45 -10.48
N ILE A 749 -12.21 -1.17 -10.50
CA ILE A 749 -13.58 -0.73 -10.28
C ILE A 749 -14.15 -0.21 -11.58
N PHE A 750 -14.70 -1.12 -12.34
CA PHE A 750 -15.55 -0.78 -13.49
C PHE A 750 -17.00 -0.94 -13.07
N THR A 751 -17.76 0.09 -13.29
CA THR A 751 -19.20 0.03 -13.11
C THR A 751 -19.83 -0.66 -14.32
N THR A 752 -20.37 -1.82 -14.12
CA THR A 752 -21.33 -2.39 -15.07
C THR A 752 -22.59 -1.54 -14.96
N THR A 753 -22.88 -0.69 -15.93
CA THR A 753 -24.11 0.11 -16.04
C THR A 753 -24.24 1.33 -15.08
N GLY A 754 -23.72 2.46 -15.50
CA GLY A 754 -24.25 3.79 -15.11
C GLY A 754 -23.88 4.36 -13.75
N ALA A 755 -23.18 3.65 -12.91
CA ALA A 755 -22.61 4.21 -11.69
C ALA A 755 -21.41 5.13 -12.02
N GLN A 756 -21.28 6.24 -11.32
CA GLN A 756 -20.16 7.14 -11.52
C GLN A 756 -18.87 6.43 -11.09
N GLN A 757 -17.91 6.38 -11.98
CA GLN A 757 -16.55 5.98 -11.57
C GLN A 757 -16.05 6.97 -10.53
N PRO A 758 -15.48 6.52 -9.42
CA PRO A 758 -14.95 7.41 -8.41
C PRO A 758 -13.66 8.06 -8.92
N PHE A 759 -13.78 9.27 -9.44
CA PHE A 759 -12.66 10.14 -9.77
C PHE A 759 -12.25 10.98 -8.56
N ARG A 760 -10.98 11.36 -8.52
CA ARG A 760 -10.41 12.22 -7.52
C ARG A 760 -9.79 13.44 -8.17
N THR A 761 -10.09 14.60 -7.60
CA THR A 761 -9.38 15.85 -7.83
C THR A 761 -9.00 16.42 -6.46
N VAL A 762 -7.82 16.97 -6.30
CA VAL A 762 -7.35 17.57 -5.04
C VAL A 762 -7.14 19.06 -5.25
N SER A 763 -7.68 19.88 -4.35
CA SER A 763 -7.44 21.32 -4.33
C SER A 763 -7.42 21.84 -2.88
N THR A 764 -6.40 21.48 -2.12
CA THR A 764 -6.32 21.80 -0.69
C THR A 764 -5.49 23.04 -0.42
N PHE A 765 -5.97 23.88 0.49
CA PHE A 765 -5.27 25.06 0.98
C PHE A 765 -4.89 24.89 2.45
N ASN A 766 -3.64 25.17 2.77
CA ASN A 766 -3.11 25.19 4.12
C ASN A 766 -2.61 26.60 4.43
N ALA A 767 -2.71 27.02 5.68
CA ALA A 767 -2.17 28.30 6.13
C ALA A 767 -1.61 28.20 7.55
N ALA A 768 -0.57 28.98 7.82
CA ALA A 768 -0.01 29.13 9.15
C ALA A 768 0.46 30.57 9.36
N THR A 769 0.29 31.08 10.58
CA THR A 769 0.88 32.35 11.00
C THR A 769 1.51 32.18 12.37
N GLY A 770 2.60 32.87 12.61
CA GLY A 770 3.29 32.77 13.89
C GLY A 770 4.14 33.98 14.21
N VAL A 771 4.55 34.06 15.47
CA VAL A 771 5.48 35.04 15.97
C VAL A 771 6.61 34.34 16.72
N LYS A 772 7.84 34.63 16.37
CA LYS A 772 9.06 34.14 17.02
C LYS A 772 9.70 35.31 17.79
N PHE A 773 9.84 35.20 19.10
CA PHE A 773 10.44 36.23 19.97
C PHE A 773 11.94 35.96 20.15
N ASP A 774 12.75 37.02 20.31
CA ASP A 774 14.22 36.92 20.53
C ASP A 774 14.59 36.10 21.77
N ASN A 775 13.69 36.02 22.74
CA ASN A 775 13.90 35.19 23.93
C ASN A 775 13.72 33.68 23.67
N GLY A 776 13.50 33.27 22.43
CA GLY A 776 13.31 31.85 22.03
C GLY A 776 11.88 31.33 22.20
N PHE A 777 10.91 32.18 22.60
CA PHE A 777 9.51 31.80 22.65
C PHE A 777 8.87 31.98 21.26
N ALA A 778 8.00 31.05 20.86
CA ALA A 778 7.27 31.17 19.60
C ALA A 778 5.84 30.68 19.75
N VAL A 779 4.93 31.33 19.05
CA VAL A 779 3.51 30.92 18.94
C VAL A 779 3.15 30.81 17.48
N GLN A 780 2.45 29.74 17.10
CA GLN A 780 1.95 29.51 15.75
C GLN A 780 0.46 29.15 15.80
N ILE A 781 -0.32 29.73 14.91
CA ILE A 781 -1.69 29.29 14.59
C ILE A 781 -1.63 28.68 13.20
N TRP A 782 -2.31 27.54 13.00
CA TRP A 782 -2.27 26.82 11.75
C TRP A 782 -3.66 26.28 11.40
N GLY A 783 -3.85 26.05 10.10
CA GLY A 783 -5.00 25.35 9.55
C GLY A 783 -4.59 24.54 8.33
N ARG A 784 -5.11 23.33 8.23
CA ARG A 784 -4.96 22.44 7.07
C ARG A 784 -6.31 22.20 6.46
N ASN A 785 -6.30 22.05 5.12
CA ASN A 785 -7.54 21.90 4.36
C ASN A 785 -8.57 22.97 4.80
N ILE A 786 -8.16 24.25 4.84
CA ILE A 786 -8.93 25.34 5.46
C ILE A 786 -10.30 25.56 4.83
N PHE A 787 -10.48 25.18 3.56
CA PHE A 787 -11.75 25.26 2.84
C PHE A 787 -12.58 23.98 2.94
N ASN A 788 -12.07 22.96 3.65
CA ASN A 788 -12.69 21.63 3.80
C ASN A 788 -12.97 20.96 2.46
N ASP A 789 -11.98 20.98 1.56
CA ASP A 789 -12.05 20.23 0.31
C ASP A 789 -12.22 18.73 0.58
N GLU A 790 -13.13 18.09 -0.14
CA GLU A 790 -13.49 16.69 0.04
C GLU A 790 -13.15 15.89 -1.21
N TYR A 791 -12.38 14.82 -1.03
CA TYR A 791 -12.02 13.92 -2.12
C TYR A 791 -11.80 12.49 -1.63
N VAL A 792 -11.99 11.54 -2.54
CA VAL A 792 -11.70 10.15 -2.29
C VAL A 792 -10.21 9.88 -2.41
N SER A 793 -9.61 9.22 -1.42
CA SER A 793 -8.19 8.83 -1.47
C SER A 793 -7.99 7.60 -2.34
N THR A 794 -8.80 6.57 -2.13
CA THR A 794 -8.87 5.34 -2.94
C THR A 794 -10.18 4.63 -2.69
N VAL A 795 -10.55 3.73 -3.58
CA VAL A 795 -11.74 2.87 -3.48
C VAL A 795 -11.35 1.41 -3.68
N PHE A 796 -12.21 0.51 -3.22
CA PHE A 796 -12.00 -0.93 -3.32
C PHE A 796 -13.36 -1.66 -3.37
N PRO A 797 -13.42 -2.88 -3.96
CA PRO A 797 -14.61 -3.69 -3.92
C PRO A 797 -14.95 -4.12 -2.49
N GLY A 798 -16.22 -4.10 -2.13
CA GLY A 798 -16.68 -4.48 -0.78
C GLY A 798 -16.21 -5.88 -0.40
N VAL A 799 -15.76 -6.05 0.85
CA VAL A 799 -15.25 -7.33 1.36
C VAL A 799 -16.40 -8.33 1.46
N LEU A 800 -16.33 -9.41 0.67
CA LEU A 800 -17.38 -10.42 0.54
C LEU A 800 -18.76 -9.87 0.12
N GLN A 801 -18.79 -8.66 -0.46
CA GLN A 801 -20.03 -7.95 -0.81
C GLN A 801 -19.98 -7.52 -2.28
N THR A 802 -20.25 -8.46 -3.19
CA THR A 802 -20.31 -8.19 -4.63
C THR A 802 -21.35 -7.10 -4.94
N GLY A 803 -20.92 -6.05 -5.68
CA GLY A 803 -21.75 -4.90 -6.03
C GLY A 803 -21.65 -3.73 -5.05
N VAL A 804 -20.86 -3.86 -3.99
CA VAL A 804 -20.51 -2.76 -3.09
C VAL A 804 -19.14 -2.18 -3.47
N ILE A 805 -19.02 -0.87 -3.45
CA ILE A 805 -17.76 -0.15 -3.57
C ILE A 805 -17.56 0.67 -2.29
N GLY A 806 -16.57 0.28 -1.51
CA GLY A 806 -16.09 1.02 -0.35
C GLY A 806 -14.93 1.94 -0.71
N GLY A 807 -14.61 2.89 0.16
CA GLY A 807 -13.46 3.76 -0.07
C GLY A 807 -13.06 4.58 1.15
N TYR A 808 -11.85 5.13 1.05
CA TYR A 808 -11.28 6.04 2.05
C TYR A 808 -11.36 7.46 1.52
N ILE A 809 -11.77 8.39 2.38
CA ILE A 809 -11.83 9.82 2.08
C ILE A 809 -10.72 10.57 2.82
N ASN A 810 -10.42 11.77 2.35
CA ASN A 810 -9.40 12.61 2.97
C ASN A 810 -9.83 13.10 4.37
N ALA A 811 -8.82 13.54 5.16
CA ALA A 811 -9.07 14.19 6.45
C ALA A 811 -9.85 15.51 6.26
N PRO A 812 -10.77 15.82 7.18
CA PRO A 812 -11.47 17.10 7.18
C PRO A 812 -10.52 18.26 7.52
N ARG A 813 -11.04 19.48 7.51
CA ARG A 813 -10.31 20.66 7.99
C ARG A 813 -9.84 20.47 9.43
N THR A 814 -8.52 20.65 9.64
CA THR A 814 -7.92 20.68 10.97
C THR A 814 -7.23 22.02 11.21
N TYR A 815 -7.26 22.50 12.46
CA TYR A 815 -6.64 23.73 12.86
C TYR A 815 -6.25 23.71 14.35
N GLY A 816 -5.33 24.57 14.72
CA GLY A 816 -4.87 24.62 16.10
C GLY A 816 -3.85 25.71 16.37
N ILE A 817 -3.35 25.70 17.58
CA ILE A 817 -2.29 26.56 18.07
C ILE A 817 -1.11 25.72 18.56
N LYS A 818 0.08 26.25 18.42
CA LYS A 818 1.33 25.64 18.86
C LYS A 818 2.16 26.69 19.58
N ILE A 819 2.74 26.29 20.69
CA ILE A 819 3.64 27.11 21.51
C ILE A 819 4.96 26.36 21.60
N ARG A 820 6.08 27.07 21.38
CA ARG A 820 7.43 26.52 21.46
C ARG A 820 8.34 27.42 22.26
N LYS A 821 9.25 26.81 23.00
CA LYS A 821 10.34 27.48 23.69
C LYS A 821 11.65 26.85 23.28
N ASN A 822 12.54 27.61 22.64
CA ASN A 822 13.94 27.25 22.40
C ASN A 822 14.82 27.74 23.56
N PHE A 823 15.85 27.01 23.93
CA PHE A 823 16.78 27.35 25.01
C PHE A 823 18.18 26.80 24.77
#